data_d56adde3c66ba63064fab6b047754858
#
_entry.id   d56adde3c66ba63064fab6b047754858
#
_cell.length_a   1.000
_cell.length_b   1.000
_cell.length_c   1.000
_cell.angle_alpha   90.00
_cell.angle_beta   90.00
_cell.angle_gamma   90.00
#
_symmetry.space_group_name_H-M   'P 1'
#
loop_
_entity.id
_entity.type
_entity.pdbx_description
1 polymer ?
#
loop_
_entity_poly.entity_id
_entity_poly.type
_entity_poly.pdbx_seq_one_letter_code
_entity_poly.pdbx_strand_id
1 'polypeptide(L)'
;MKHVFSKKRAYLLLIAVAANLGVASAEDFESGGIHYTTTTTDGSPSATVIKGSDAYSGDVVIPATVEFNGGTRKVTAISAEAFNGCIHLKSVTIGSNVISIGFKAFYGCEELEEIDIPANVKTIGYNNAYTSHPSETFVGCTSLRKVTLGSVTSMGKSVFEGCTNIVTVILGEGCTVIGNNCFKDCAKIKTIEVPNSVKSIEEKAFENCTALTTLTIGDGVTSIGVEAFKGCFHLRTATLGSALQTIGHSAFEGCEDLEGIVLPDELTTLDYDHGYTSHPSETFKGCISLESVTLGKKLANMGSDVFLDCTALKNVTINEGCSIIGNGCFNGCTKIAGINIPNTVVTIGEKAFFGCTALKTINVPASVTSIGSSAFQNCTALTKATIGNGVTTIGNQAFQECTHLTTATLGSDVRSIGFKAFYGCEELEEIVLPDELTTLDYDHGYTSHPSETFKNCKSLVSVTLGKKLANMGRDAFMDCTSLKNVTIKEGCTIIGYGCFKGCVKIAGLTIPNTVEIIDAEAFYGCTALTAIDIPESVTNIGGMAFMGCTNLTKATIGDGVITLDYQAFKDCIKLESVHIGSEVKTIGHQAFMNCTSLAEINLTDRIATFDYDHGYTSHPSETFKNCTSLTTIVLGKRVTAMGTGVFADCTGLKSVDIHDGCELIGKSCFSGCTSLESVEIPASVTSIEAQAFYGCTGMLKAIVGDGVVTIEEKAFMDCSKLESITLGSELRTIGFSAFRNCVALTEVVIPDYVTTLDYDHSYTSHPSNTFTNCAALKRVTLGKRISSMGAEVFSKCNNLQQIIIKDGCKVIGSKCFDGCSNTKTIINNCVELPETAANAFSNYTAALYVPAEALATYKATEPWSKFGTISTIEGGVPEPTTDKCATPTVTFAGGELIFACETEGAEFVYEITNADVKKGSDSRVKLDCTYQVTVYAKKDGIENSETVNYKLDLLKMVGDANGDGVIDAADIVTIVNIIKTAE
;
A
#
# COMPACT_ATOMS: atom_id res chain seq x y z
N MET A 1 -43.05 32.18 30.65
CA MET A 1 -43.68 33.52 30.84
C MET A 1 -44.35 33.62 32.23
N LYS A 2 -43.59 33.59 33.36
CA LYS A 2 -44.14 33.85 34.74
C LYS A 2 -42.98 34.02 35.75
N HIS A 3 -41.89 34.72 35.42
CA HIS A 3 -40.85 35.08 36.38
C HIS A 3 -40.15 36.44 36.10
N VAL A 4 -40.76 37.32 35.31
CA VAL A 4 -40.19 38.63 34.95
C VAL A 4 -40.88 39.80 35.68
N PHE A 5 -41.95 39.55 36.48
CA PHE A 5 -42.74 40.65 37.10
C PHE A 5 -42.48 40.91 38.58
N SER A 6 -41.53 40.19 39.22
CA SER A 6 -41.29 40.39 40.66
C SER A 6 -40.07 41.29 41.03
N LYS A 7 -39.20 41.62 40.10
CA LYS A 7 -38.00 42.45 40.39
C LYS A 7 -38.18 43.95 40.18
N LYS A 8 -39.22 44.38 39.48
CA LYS A 8 -39.53 45.85 39.28
C LYS A 8 -40.24 46.47 40.44
N ARG A 9 -40.89 45.72 41.35
CA ARG A 9 -41.52 46.31 42.55
C ARG A 9 -40.58 46.48 43.75
N ALA A 10 -39.43 45.74 43.78
CA ALA A 10 -38.47 45.94 44.83
C ALA A 10 -37.54 47.13 44.62
N TYR A 11 -37.34 47.57 43.37
CA TYR A 11 -36.55 48.75 43.04
C TYR A 11 -37.25 50.07 43.27
N LEU A 12 -38.56 50.09 43.19
CA LEU A 12 -39.39 51.31 43.49
C LEU A 12 -39.67 51.55 44.97
N LEU A 13 -39.48 50.47 45.82
CA LEU A 13 -39.63 50.65 47.29
C LEU A 13 -38.29 51.06 47.93
N LEU A 14 -37.12 50.78 47.33
CA LEU A 14 -35.82 51.23 47.77
C LEU A 14 -35.57 52.73 47.48
N ILE A 15 -36.15 53.25 46.44
CA ILE A 15 -36.09 54.72 46.10
C ILE A 15 -37.01 55.57 46.99
N ALA A 16 -38.07 54.99 47.52
CA ALA A 16 -39.01 55.75 48.42
C ALA A 16 -38.54 55.74 49.91
N VAL A 17 -37.63 54.81 50.29
CA VAL A 17 -37.07 54.82 51.67
C VAL A 17 -35.78 55.65 51.75
N ALA A 18 -35.06 55.87 50.66
CA ALA A 18 -33.88 56.74 50.58
C ALA A 18 -34.20 58.24 50.58
N ALA A 19 -35.46 58.63 50.37
CA ALA A 19 -35.91 60.03 50.38
C ALA A 19 -36.19 60.60 51.78
N ASN A 20 -36.06 59.81 52.88
CA ASN A 20 -36.29 60.27 54.26
C ASN A 20 -35.14 60.07 55.27
N LEU A 21 -34.00 59.66 54.79
CA LEU A 21 -32.73 59.70 55.55
C LEU A 21 -31.90 60.78 54.82
N GLY A 22 -31.67 61.92 55.32
CA GLY A 22 -30.96 63.10 54.78
C GLY A 22 -29.60 62.67 54.11
N VAL A 23 -29.67 62.03 52.93
CA VAL A 23 -28.57 61.88 51.97
C VAL A 23 -28.38 63.25 51.34
N ALA A 24 -27.34 63.98 51.76
CA ALA A 24 -26.91 65.22 51.14
C ALA A 24 -26.82 64.94 49.61
N SER A 25 -27.59 65.66 48.81
CA SER A 25 -27.41 65.58 47.34
C SER A 25 -25.97 65.91 47.02
N ALA A 26 -25.37 65.13 46.13
CA ALA A 26 -24.04 65.44 45.62
C ALA A 26 -24.06 66.81 45.01
N GLU A 27 -23.25 67.76 45.45
CA GLU A 27 -23.11 69.08 44.94
C GLU A 27 -21.77 69.27 44.24
N ASP A 28 -21.78 69.77 43.01
CA ASP A 28 -20.61 70.09 42.23
C ASP A 28 -20.10 71.48 42.55
N PHE A 29 -18.82 71.68 42.66
CA PHE A 29 -18.15 72.95 42.92
C PHE A 29 -16.75 72.93 42.25
N GLU A 30 -16.19 74.15 42.15
CA GLU A 30 -14.84 74.37 41.65
C GLU A 30 -13.98 74.97 42.74
N SER A 31 -12.73 74.51 42.85
CA SER A 31 -11.72 75.03 43.71
C SER A 31 -10.33 74.92 43.10
N GLY A 32 -9.64 76.07 42.95
CA GLY A 32 -8.29 76.08 42.36
C GLY A 32 -8.20 75.62 40.91
N GLY A 33 -9.28 75.88 40.14
CA GLY A 33 -9.38 75.52 38.74
C GLY A 33 -9.70 74.02 38.47
N ILE A 34 -10.04 73.28 39.56
CA ILE A 34 -10.43 71.85 39.47
C ILE A 34 -11.89 71.72 39.93
N HIS A 35 -12.68 70.93 39.18
CA HIS A 35 -14.07 70.64 39.51
C HIS A 35 -14.18 69.41 40.42
N TYR A 36 -15.03 69.51 41.42
CA TYR A 36 -15.28 68.47 42.42
C TYR A 36 -16.76 68.23 42.60
N THR A 37 -17.11 67.02 42.99
CA THR A 37 -18.44 66.73 43.54
C THR A 37 -18.30 66.32 45.02
N THR A 38 -19.27 66.69 45.84
CA THR A 38 -19.26 66.29 47.27
C THR A 38 -19.63 64.81 47.39
N THR A 39 -18.92 64.12 48.20
CA THR A 39 -19.11 62.68 48.45
C THR A 39 -18.95 62.37 49.95
N THR A 40 -19.19 61.14 50.36
CA THR A 40 -18.88 60.60 51.68
C THR A 40 -17.99 59.39 51.53
N THR A 41 -16.87 59.32 52.26
CA THR A 41 -16.00 58.20 52.33
C THR A 41 -15.89 57.79 53.80
N ASP A 42 -16.18 56.50 54.08
CA ASP A 42 -16.22 55.91 55.44
C ASP A 42 -17.02 56.82 56.47
N GLY A 43 -18.17 57.29 55.98
CA GLY A 43 -19.05 58.19 56.80
C GLY A 43 -18.52 59.60 57.05
N SER A 44 -17.41 59.99 56.44
CA SER A 44 -16.79 61.35 56.57
C SER A 44 -17.06 62.15 55.27
N PRO A 45 -17.32 63.43 55.36
CA PRO A 45 -17.48 64.32 54.18
C PRO A 45 -16.19 64.39 53.41
N SER A 46 -16.28 64.08 52.12
CA SER A 46 -15.16 64.01 51.16
C SER A 46 -15.54 64.74 49.85
N ALA A 47 -14.58 64.87 48.95
CA ALA A 47 -14.73 65.39 47.61
C ALA A 47 -14.09 64.44 46.58
N THR A 48 -14.71 64.35 45.40
CA THR A 48 -14.20 63.57 44.24
C THR A 48 -13.96 64.56 43.10
N VAL A 49 -12.78 64.45 42.46
CA VAL A 49 -12.47 65.20 41.22
C VAL A 49 -13.38 64.74 40.12
N ILE A 50 -14.04 65.67 39.44
CA ILE A 50 -14.93 65.37 38.29
C ILE A 50 -14.45 66.10 37.03
N LYS A 51 -15.04 65.78 35.88
CA LYS A 51 -14.81 66.48 34.62
C LYS A 51 -15.25 67.95 34.70
N GLY A 52 -14.35 68.84 34.29
CA GLY A 52 -14.59 70.25 34.22
C GLY A 52 -15.47 70.60 33.01
N SER A 53 -16.02 71.84 33.03
CA SER A 53 -16.72 72.47 31.89
C SER A 53 -15.75 72.66 30.72
N ASP A 54 -14.47 72.96 31.03
CA ASP A 54 -13.40 73.16 30.08
C ASP A 54 -12.33 72.01 30.25
N ALA A 55 -11.58 71.70 29.20
CA ALA A 55 -10.51 70.73 29.31
C ALA A 55 -9.39 71.24 30.19
N TYR A 56 -8.93 70.40 31.16
CA TYR A 56 -7.76 70.74 31.98
C TYR A 56 -6.53 70.81 31.12
N SER A 57 -5.59 71.73 31.37
CA SER A 57 -4.38 71.92 30.62
C SER A 57 -3.20 72.33 31.50
N GLY A 58 -1.94 72.10 31.00
CA GLY A 58 -0.73 72.40 31.72
C GLY A 58 -0.49 71.48 32.93
N ASP A 59 0.02 72.05 34.04
CA ASP A 59 0.32 71.31 35.24
C ASP A 59 -0.85 71.42 36.24
N VAL A 60 -1.42 70.30 36.61
CA VAL A 60 -2.56 70.21 37.53
C VAL A 60 -2.12 69.62 38.86
N VAL A 61 -2.49 70.32 39.97
CA VAL A 61 -2.19 69.81 41.33
C VAL A 61 -3.54 69.55 42.03
N ILE A 62 -3.84 68.27 42.23
CA ILE A 62 -4.98 67.81 43.04
C ILE A 62 -4.58 67.84 44.48
N PRO A 63 -5.14 68.74 45.29
CA PRO A 63 -4.73 68.86 46.69
C PRO A 63 -5.27 67.72 47.59
N ALA A 64 -4.68 67.47 48.75
CA ALA A 64 -5.16 66.45 49.68
C ALA A 64 -6.54 66.81 50.27
N THR A 65 -6.85 68.11 50.40
CA THR A 65 -8.10 68.66 50.97
C THR A 65 -8.55 69.85 50.15
N VAL A 66 -9.86 70.11 50.09
CA VAL A 66 -10.47 71.28 49.52
C VAL A 66 -11.46 71.90 50.53
N GLU A 67 -11.68 73.26 50.43
CA GLU A 67 -12.67 73.93 51.22
C GLU A 67 -13.99 74.03 50.44
N PHE A 68 -15.09 73.64 51.08
CA PHE A 68 -16.45 73.81 50.53
C PHE A 68 -17.45 74.09 51.60
N ASN A 69 -18.23 75.22 51.43
CA ASN A 69 -19.21 75.69 52.37
C ASN A 69 -18.72 75.87 53.83
N GLY A 70 -17.45 76.29 53.95
CA GLY A 70 -16.85 76.57 55.25
C GLY A 70 -16.31 75.29 56.02
N GLY A 71 -16.27 74.22 55.37
CA GLY A 71 -15.73 72.92 55.87
C GLY A 71 -14.69 72.31 54.96
N THR A 72 -13.64 71.76 55.55
CA THR A 72 -12.54 71.05 54.89
C THR A 72 -12.99 69.64 54.48
N ARG A 73 -12.86 69.27 53.15
CA ARG A 73 -13.14 67.94 52.63
C ARG A 73 -11.91 67.30 52.13
N LYS A 74 -11.73 66.02 52.42
CA LYS A 74 -10.64 65.21 51.86
C LYS A 74 -10.94 64.88 50.40
N VAL A 75 -10.02 65.12 49.53
CA VAL A 75 -10.12 64.65 48.13
C VAL A 75 -9.74 63.15 48.06
N THR A 76 -10.75 62.28 47.99
CA THR A 76 -10.54 60.82 48.15
C THR A 76 -10.56 60.06 46.86
N ALA A 77 -11.07 60.66 45.73
CA ALA A 77 -11.17 59.98 44.46
C ALA A 77 -11.02 60.92 43.24
N ILE A 78 -10.53 60.38 42.17
CA ILE A 78 -10.63 60.94 40.83
C ILE A 78 -11.76 60.15 40.11
N SER A 79 -12.83 60.80 39.70
CA SER A 79 -13.99 60.11 39.10
C SER A 79 -13.63 59.50 37.75
N ALA A 80 -14.53 58.65 37.29
CA ALA A 80 -14.49 58.19 35.89
C ALA A 80 -14.51 59.42 34.93
N GLU A 81 -13.64 59.34 33.90
CA GLU A 81 -13.53 60.37 32.84
C GLU A 81 -13.19 61.80 33.31
N ALA A 82 -12.67 62.00 34.52
CA ALA A 82 -12.41 63.31 35.07
C ALA A 82 -11.48 64.18 34.19
N PHE A 83 -10.47 63.64 33.61
CA PHE A 83 -9.54 64.29 32.66
C PHE A 83 -9.62 63.70 31.24
N ASN A 84 -10.67 62.99 30.89
CA ASN A 84 -10.85 62.39 29.58
C ASN A 84 -10.79 63.43 28.44
N GLY A 85 -9.83 63.25 27.51
CA GLY A 85 -9.61 64.14 26.37
C GLY A 85 -8.92 65.46 26.70
N CYS A 86 -8.28 65.61 27.88
CA CYS A 86 -7.44 66.76 28.22
C CYS A 86 -6.08 66.68 27.53
N ILE A 87 -6.07 66.89 26.18
CA ILE A 87 -4.93 66.70 25.29
C ILE A 87 -3.73 67.54 25.69
N HIS A 88 -3.90 68.70 26.29
CA HIS A 88 -2.85 69.66 26.73
C HIS A 88 -2.48 69.53 28.20
N LEU A 89 -2.93 68.47 28.93
CA LEU A 89 -2.54 68.19 30.30
C LEU A 89 -1.10 67.65 30.31
N LYS A 90 -0.16 68.38 30.96
CA LYS A 90 1.27 68.03 30.94
C LYS A 90 1.72 67.24 32.17
N SER A 91 1.21 67.59 33.33
CA SER A 91 1.51 66.89 34.57
C SER A 91 0.32 66.90 35.54
N VAL A 92 0.23 65.86 36.38
CA VAL A 92 -0.74 65.77 37.45
C VAL A 92 -0.07 65.37 38.75
N THR A 93 -0.15 66.20 39.75
CA THR A 93 0.22 65.84 41.13
C THR A 93 -1.01 65.36 41.90
N ILE A 94 -0.98 64.10 42.37
CA ILE A 94 -2.13 63.51 43.06
C ILE A 94 -1.98 63.63 44.56
N GLY A 95 -2.99 64.23 45.20
CA GLY A 95 -2.98 64.48 46.68
C GLY A 95 -2.99 63.19 47.48
N SER A 96 -2.34 63.25 48.68
CA SER A 96 -2.11 62.12 49.59
C SER A 96 -3.39 61.46 50.16
N ASN A 97 -4.56 62.02 50.02
CA ASN A 97 -5.82 61.44 50.49
C ASN A 97 -6.58 60.68 49.38
N VAL A 98 -6.16 60.75 48.06
CA VAL A 98 -6.78 60.05 46.94
C VAL A 98 -6.52 58.56 47.11
N ILE A 99 -7.57 57.75 47.18
CA ILE A 99 -7.51 56.30 47.35
C ILE A 99 -7.91 55.53 46.08
N SER A 100 -8.58 56.20 45.12
CA SER A 100 -9.03 55.59 43.88
C SER A 100 -9.00 56.55 42.68
N ILE A 101 -8.68 55.99 41.51
CA ILE A 101 -8.73 56.62 40.17
C ILE A 101 -9.71 55.85 39.31
N GLY A 102 -10.63 56.58 38.73
CA GLY A 102 -11.78 56.04 38.01
C GLY A 102 -11.45 55.55 36.58
N PHE A 103 -12.40 54.89 35.96
CA PHE A 103 -12.43 54.46 34.57
C PHE A 103 -12.15 55.65 33.64
N LYS A 104 -11.28 55.49 32.63
CA LYS A 104 -10.94 56.52 31.64
C LYS A 104 -10.54 57.88 32.23
N ALA A 105 -10.09 57.91 33.50
CA ALA A 105 -9.87 59.20 34.21
C ALA A 105 -8.89 60.11 33.45
N PHE A 106 -7.89 59.57 32.77
CA PHE A 106 -6.87 60.30 31.99
C PHE A 106 -6.85 59.83 30.52
N TYR A 107 -7.94 59.26 29.99
CA TYR A 107 -7.98 58.77 28.60
C TYR A 107 -7.69 59.91 27.60
N GLY A 108 -6.75 59.71 26.69
CA GLY A 108 -6.39 60.67 25.64
C GLY A 108 -5.72 61.97 26.17
N CYS A 109 -5.03 61.97 27.34
CA CYS A 109 -4.17 63.06 27.78
C CYS A 109 -2.82 63.00 27.04
N GLU A 110 -2.83 63.47 25.77
CA GLU A 110 -1.72 63.25 24.79
C GLU A 110 -0.38 63.86 25.25
N GLU A 111 -0.42 65.05 25.93
CA GLU A 111 0.80 65.75 26.39
C GLU A 111 1.29 65.30 27.78
N LEU A 112 0.60 64.40 28.50
CA LEU A 112 0.98 63.94 29.82
C LEU A 112 2.30 63.14 29.74
N GLU A 113 3.41 63.67 30.36
CA GLU A 113 4.72 63.08 30.25
C GLU A 113 5.04 62.10 31.36
N GLU A 114 4.60 62.37 32.59
CA GLU A 114 4.89 61.51 33.76
C GLU A 114 3.64 61.42 34.65
N ILE A 115 3.48 60.25 35.30
CA ILE A 115 2.46 60.07 36.32
C ILE A 115 3.06 59.39 37.57
N ASP A 116 2.90 59.99 38.72
CA ASP A 116 3.23 59.38 40.00
C ASP A 116 1.95 59.09 40.78
N ILE A 117 1.66 57.80 40.94
CA ILE A 117 0.51 57.31 41.68
C ILE A 117 0.95 57.05 43.12
N PRO A 118 0.53 57.89 44.09
CA PRO A 118 1.04 57.79 45.45
C PRO A 118 0.55 56.52 46.17
N ALA A 119 1.27 56.12 47.25
CA ALA A 119 1.07 54.84 47.95
C ALA A 119 -0.32 54.69 48.63
N ASN A 120 -1.08 55.77 48.78
CA ASN A 120 -2.41 55.77 49.34
C ASN A 120 -3.46 55.38 48.29
N VAL A 121 -3.19 55.52 47.00
CA VAL A 121 -4.08 55.02 45.93
C VAL A 121 -4.04 53.48 45.93
N LYS A 122 -5.22 52.90 46.16
CA LYS A 122 -5.40 51.43 46.20
C LYS A 122 -6.02 50.85 44.92
N THR A 123 -6.83 51.64 44.22
CA THR A 123 -7.50 51.16 43.03
C THR A 123 -7.35 52.13 41.86
N ILE A 124 -7.06 51.57 40.66
CA ILE A 124 -7.00 52.29 39.41
C ILE A 124 -8.00 51.65 38.43
N GLY A 125 -8.81 52.47 37.79
CA GLY A 125 -9.76 51.99 36.78
C GLY A 125 -11.06 51.39 37.34
N TYR A 126 -11.39 51.73 38.57
CA TYR A 126 -12.58 51.22 39.23
C TYR A 126 -13.86 51.83 38.57
N ASN A 127 -14.77 50.93 38.16
CA ASN A 127 -16.10 51.28 37.68
C ASN A 127 -17.15 50.48 38.44
N ASN A 128 -17.95 51.16 39.28
CA ASN A 128 -18.98 50.53 40.11
C ASN A 128 -20.11 49.83 39.32
N ALA A 129 -20.21 50.06 38.03
CA ALA A 129 -21.36 49.61 37.26
C ALA A 129 -21.08 48.38 36.35
N TYR A 130 -19.83 48.14 35.88
CA TYR A 130 -19.52 47.13 34.90
C TYR A 130 -18.08 46.55 35.11
N THR A 131 -17.99 45.39 35.67
CA THR A 131 -16.70 44.66 35.87
C THR A 131 -16.12 44.05 34.58
N SER A 132 -16.86 44.13 33.48
CA SER A 132 -16.49 43.51 32.18
C SER A 132 -15.87 44.47 31.16
N HIS A 133 -15.92 45.79 31.43
CA HIS A 133 -15.34 46.78 30.50
C HIS A 133 -13.88 47.12 30.83
N PRO A 134 -13.02 47.35 29.80
CA PRO A 134 -11.64 47.78 30.01
C PRO A 134 -11.63 49.15 30.71
N SER A 135 -10.68 49.30 31.64
CA SER A 135 -10.52 50.52 32.45
C SER A 135 -10.04 51.73 31.63
N GLU A 136 -9.11 51.44 30.71
CA GLU A 136 -8.53 52.42 29.77
C GLU A 136 -8.10 53.76 30.42
N THR A 137 -7.64 53.70 31.69
CA THR A 137 -7.47 54.93 32.49
C THR A 137 -6.48 55.91 31.86
N PHE A 138 -5.40 55.46 31.24
CA PHE A 138 -4.36 56.27 30.60
C PHE A 138 -4.19 55.93 29.12
N VAL A 139 -5.13 55.20 28.49
CA VAL A 139 -5.06 54.89 27.04
C VAL A 139 -5.05 56.20 26.27
N GLY A 140 -4.14 56.30 25.29
CA GLY A 140 -3.97 57.49 24.44
C GLY A 140 -3.10 58.59 25.07
N CYS A 141 -2.44 58.35 26.23
CA CYS A 141 -1.39 59.23 26.75
C CYS A 141 -0.09 59.02 25.96
N THR A 142 0.00 59.55 24.76
CA THR A 142 1.05 59.27 23.80
C THR A 142 2.41 59.90 24.16
N SER A 143 2.43 60.92 25.03
CA SER A 143 3.73 61.51 25.55
C SER A 143 4.22 60.88 26.84
N LEU A 144 3.46 59.96 27.45
CA LEU A 144 3.77 59.37 28.75
C LEU A 144 5.05 58.54 28.68
N ARG A 145 6.09 58.95 29.47
CA ARG A 145 7.45 58.33 29.46
C ARG A 145 7.76 57.58 30.75
N LYS A 146 7.16 58.02 31.87
CA LYS A 146 7.43 57.48 33.19
C LYS A 146 6.16 57.28 34.01
N VAL A 147 6.05 56.06 34.54
CA VAL A 147 4.94 55.68 35.43
C VAL A 147 5.51 55.19 36.76
N THR A 148 5.08 55.79 37.88
CA THR A 148 5.33 55.27 39.21
C THR A 148 4.04 54.82 39.85
N LEU A 149 3.95 53.54 40.26
CA LEU A 149 2.82 52.95 40.96
C LEU A 149 3.20 52.72 42.42
N GLY A 150 2.52 53.36 43.36
CA GLY A 150 2.81 53.23 44.79
C GLY A 150 2.37 51.87 45.38
N SER A 151 1.20 51.85 46.08
CA SER A 151 0.71 50.59 46.71
C SER A 151 -0.66 50.18 46.14
N VAL A 152 -0.74 50.04 44.84
CA VAL A 152 -1.97 49.67 44.14
C VAL A 152 -2.31 48.22 44.42
N THR A 153 -3.48 47.96 44.98
CA THR A 153 -3.96 46.60 45.30
C THR A 153 -5.00 46.07 44.34
N SER A 154 -5.61 46.96 43.54
CA SER A 154 -6.54 46.58 42.48
C SER A 154 -6.33 47.44 41.24
N MET A 155 -6.09 46.83 40.12
CA MET A 155 -5.83 47.47 38.84
C MET A 155 -6.85 46.99 37.79
N GLY A 156 -7.47 47.94 37.17
CA GLY A 156 -8.41 47.59 36.08
C GLY A 156 -7.72 47.09 34.83
N LYS A 157 -8.52 46.66 33.89
CA LYS A 157 -8.01 46.15 32.59
C LYS A 157 -7.58 47.33 31.69
N SER A 158 -6.44 47.17 31.01
CA SER A 158 -5.95 48.11 29.97
C SER A 158 -5.58 49.50 30.52
N VAL A 159 -5.05 49.60 31.75
CA VAL A 159 -4.77 50.90 32.40
C VAL A 159 -3.81 51.77 31.60
N PHE A 160 -2.71 51.25 31.06
CA PHE A 160 -1.68 51.94 30.26
C PHE A 160 -1.55 51.31 28.85
N GLU A 161 -2.57 50.60 28.38
CA GLU A 161 -2.50 49.94 27.06
C GLU A 161 -2.22 50.95 25.96
N GLY A 162 -1.26 50.66 25.08
CA GLY A 162 -0.89 51.50 23.95
C GLY A 162 -0.15 52.82 24.31
N CYS A 163 0.31 52.98 25.52
CA CYS A 163 1.20 54.08 25.90
C CYS A 163 2.62 53.81 25.37
N THR A 164 2.80 53.94 24.08
CA THR A 164 3.99 53.47 23.33
C THR A 164 5.32 54.18 23.71
N ASN A 165 5.21 55.35 24.42
CA ASN A 165 6.39 56.11 24.79
C ASN A 165 6.87 55.88 26.23
N ILE A 166 6.21 55.02 27.03
CA ILE A 166 6.67 54.65 28.37
C ILE A 166 8.02 53.96 28.27
N VAL A 167 9.04 54.54 28.92
CA VAL A 167 10.40 53.97 29.01
C VAL A 167 10.63 53.42 30.43
N THR A 168 10.07 54.07 31.46
CA THR A 168 10.34 53.70 32.84
C THR A 168 9.02 53.41 33.57
N VAL A 169 8.97 52.20 34.17
CA VAL A 169 7.89 51.80 35.09
C VAL A 169 8.51 51.47 36.44
N ILE A 170 8.04 52.11 37.49
CA ILE A 170 8.44 51.87 38.88
C ILE A 170 7.25 51.27 39.61
N LEU A 171 7.34 50.02 40.02
CA LEU A 171 6.32 49.34 40.82
C LEU A 171 6.69 49.43 42.31
N GLY A 172 5.89 50.10 43.12
CA GLY A 172 6.18 50.26 44.52
C GLY A 172 5.88 49.03 45.37
N GLU A 173 6.57 48.94 46.52
CA GLU A 173 6.31 47.93 47.55
C GLU A 173 4.88 48.14 48.11
N GLY A 174 4.00 47.26 47.84
CA GLY A 174 2.57 47.37 48.17
C GLY A 174 1.66 47.19 46.98
N CYS A 175 2.17 47.22 45.75
CA CYS A 175 1.45 46.73 44.62
C CYS A 175 1.21 45.23 44.77
N THR A 176 -0.04 44.79 44.64
CA THR A 176 -0.38 43.37 44.80
C THR A 176 -0.80 42.67 43.49
N VAL A 177 -1.11 43.44 42.46
CA VAL A 177 -1.55 42.92 41.12
C VAL A 177 -1.06 43.84 40.02
N ILE A 178 -0.64 43.23 38.90
CA ILE A 178 -0.50 43.94 37.62
C ILE A 178 -1.66 43.44 36.71
N GLY A 179 -2.58 44.33 36.42
CA GLY A 179 -3.89 44.01 35.82
C GLY A 179 -3.79 43.56 34.35
N ASN A 180 -4.88 42.97 33.84
CA ASN A 180 -5.00 42.54 32.47
C ASN A 180 -4.69 43.66 31.47
N ASN A 181 -3.87 43.40 30.43
CA ASN A 181 -3.46 44.36 29.39
C ASN A 181 -2.79 45.61 29.95
N CYS A 182 -2.36 45.63 31.19
CA CYS A 182 -2.01 46.90 31.89
C CYS A 182 -0.97 47.74 31.15
N PHE A 183 0.09 47.10 30.61
CA PHE A 183 1.17 47.74 29.84
C PHE A 183 1.26 47.11 28.42
N LYS A 184 0.16 46.56 27.93
CA LYS A 184 0.11 46.02 26.57
C LYS A 184 0.49 47.08 25.55
N ASP A 185 1.30 46.71 24.55
CA ASP A 185 1.79 47.59 23.47
C ASP A 185 2.64 48.79 23.94
N CYS A 186 3.15 48.76 25.19
CA CYS A 186 4.14 49.74 25.69
C CYS A 186 5.54 49.47 25.13
N ALA A 187 5.75 49.72 23.85
CA ALA A 187 6.87 49.26 23.05
C ALA A 187 8.27 49.78 23.46
N LYS A 188 8.38 50.83 24.34
CA LYS A 188 9.66 51.42 24.73
C LYS A 188 10.11 51.05 26.17
N ILE A 189 9.34 50.26 26.90
CA ILE A 189 9.77 49.78 28.24
C ILE A 189 10.97 48.89 28.07
N LYS A 190 12.08 49.20 28.80
CA LYS A 190 13.37 48.46 28.69
C LYS A 190 13.56 47.44 29.80
N THR A 191 13.13 47.78 31.02
CA THR A 191 13.34 46.95 32.22
C THR A 191 12.06 46.94 33.05
N ILE A 192 11.75 45.79 33.65
CA ILE A 192 10.68 45.62 34.62
C ILE A 192 11.23 44.91 35.85
N GLU A 193 11.06 45.53 37.00
CA GLU A 193 11.31 44.94 38.31
C GLU A 193 9.96 44.82 39.03
N VAL A 194 9.49 43.61 39.24
CA VAL A 194 8.22 43.29 39.92
C VAL A 194 8.55 43.02 41.38
N PRO A 195 8.01 43.86 42.33
CA PRO A 195 8.34 43.70 43.74
C PRO A 195 7.71 42.44 44.38
N ASN A 196 8.24 42.03 45.54
CA ASN A 196 7.78 40.85 46.30
C ASN A 196 6.29 40.97 46.76
N SER A 197 5.76 42.18 46.83
CA SER A 197 4.34 42.41 47.19
C SER A 197 3.34 41.93 46.14
N VAL A 198 3.71 41.91 44.86
CA VAL A 198 2.88 41.45 43.77
C VAL A 198 2.58 39.96 43.89
N LYS A 199 1.31 39.58 43.76
CA LYS A 199 0.85 38.21 43.84
C LYS A 199 0.58 37.64 42.46
N SER A 200 0.06 38.46 41.51
CA SER A 200 -0.24 38.06 40.17
C SER A 200 0.15 39.08 39.12
N ILE A 201 0.63 38.60 37.98
CA ILE A 201 0.73 39.32 36.73
C ILE A 201 -0.36 38.75 35.84
N GLU A 202 -1.35 39.57 35.46
CA GLU A 202 -2.58 39.12 34.78
C GLU A 202 -2.35 38.93 33.26
N GLU A 203 -3.42 38.49 32.57
CA GLU A 203 -3.42 38.23 31.14
C GLU A 203 -2.91 39.45 30.33
N LYS A 204 -1.98 39.25 29.40
CA LYS A 204 -1.45 40.24 28.45
C LYS A 204 -0.84 41.50 29.11
N ALA A 205 -0.45 41.40 30.38
CA ALA A 205 -0.03 42.58 31.16
C ALA A 205 1.09 43.38 30.49
N PHE A 206 2.05 42.71 29.80
CA PHE A 206 3.17 43.28 29.05
C PHE A 206 3.25 42.79 27.63
N GLU A 207 2.15 42.32 27.04
CA GLU A 207 2.12 41.88 25.66
C GLU A 207 2.68 42.96 24.73
N ASN A 208 3.58 42.58 23.80
CA ASN A 208 4.24 43.47 22.82
C ASN A 208 5.07 44.63 23.44
N CYS A 209 5.61 44.46 24.64
CA CYS A 209 6.65 45.36 25.16
C CYS A 209 7.97 45.08 24.41
N THR A 210 8.03 45.47 23.12
CA THR A 210 9.07 44.97 22.19
C THR A 210 10.50 45.41 22.57
N ALA A 211 10.72 46.52 23.31
CA ALA A 211 12.05 46.95 23.76
C ALA A 211 12.45 46.37 25.12
N LEU A 212 11.61 45.54 25.77
CA LEU A 212 11.90 44.97 27.07
C LEU A 212 13.11 44.02 26.96
N THR A 213 14.20 44.28 27.66
CA THR A 213 15.44 43.50 27.65
C THR A 213 15.64 42.69 28.94
N THR A 214 15.13 43.18 30.04
CA THR A 214 15.36 42.58 31.39
C THR A 214 14.07 42.55 32.19
N LEU A 215 13.75 41.38 32.73
CA LEU A 215 12.60 41.13 33.58
C LEU A 215 13.08 40.49 34.89
N THR A 216 12.73 41.10 36.02
CA THR A 216 12.92 40.51 37.34
C THR A 216 11.58 40.42 38.05
N ILE A 217 11.20 39.20 38.43
CA ILE A 217 9.96 38.92 39.13
C ILE A 217 10.26 38.54 40.56
N GLY A 218 9.68 39.26 41.51
CA GLY A 218 9.87 39.07 42.93
C GLY A 218 9.34 37.74 43.46
N ASP A 219 9.90 37.29 44.57
CA ASP A 219 9.60 35.99 45.22
C ASP A 219 8.15 35.85 45.74
N GLY A 220 7.39 36.94 45.79
CA GLY A 220 5.98 36.92 46.21
C GLY A 220 4.97 36.61 45.10
N VAL A 221 5.41 36.60 43.83
CA VAL A 221 4.52 36.34 42.68
C VAL A 221 4.21 34.86 42.58
N THR A 222 2.93 34.53 42.56
CA THR A 222 2.45 33.15 42.49
C THR A 222 1.91 32.77 41.09
N SER A 223 1.53 33.75 40.26
CA SER A 223 0.96 33.50 38.93
C SER A 223 1.41 34.53 37.90
N ILE A 224 1.70 34.04 36.68
CA ILE A 224 1.87 34.83 35.47
C ILE A 224 0.73 34.40 34.51
N GLY A 225 -0.03 35.37 34.03
CA GLY A 225 -1.19 35.16 33.20
C GLY A 225 -0.87 34.78 31.76
N VAL A 226 -1.95 34.45 31.04
CA VAL A 226 -1.91 34.11 29.61
C VAL A 226 -1.32 35.27 28.80
N GLU A 227 -0.40 34.98 27.87
CA GLU A 227 0.25 35.96 26.99
C GLU A 227 0.89 37.16 27.68
N ALA A 228 1.22 37.05 29.00
CA ALA A 228 1.65 38.19 29.82
C ALA A 228 2.86 38.94 29.25
N PHE A 229 3.82 38.25 28.62
CA PHE A 229 5.04 38.81 28.00
C PHE A 229 5.15 38.37 26.52
N LYS A 230 4.06 37.97 25.87
CA LYS A 230 4.06 37.60 24.47
C LYS A 230 4.55 38.75 23.60
N GLY A 231 5.44 38.44 22.64
CA GLY A 231 5.96 39.41 21.69
C GLY A 231 6.96 40.42 22.32
N CYS A 232 7.53 40.12 23.50
CA CYS A 232 8.66 40.88 24.04
C CYS A 232 9.95 40.43 23.33
N PHE A 233 10.10 40.73 22.05
CA PHE A 233 11.13 40.19 21.15
C PHE A 233 12.55 40.34 21.68
N HIS A 234 12.86 41.49 22.37
CA HIS A 234 14.20 41.77 22.85
C HIS A 234 14.44 41.38 24.32
N LEU A 235 13.48 40.60 24.92
CA LEU A 235 13.66 40.11 26.29
C LEU A 235 14.83 39.12 26.35
N ARG A 236 15.97 39.56 26.90
CA ARG A 236 17.19 38.75 26.96
C ARG A 236 17.32 37.94 28.22
N THR A 237 16.93 38.53 29.35
CA THR A 237 17.01 37.90 30.67
C THR A 237 15.70 38.01 31.43
N ALA A 238 15.24 36.89 31.98
CA ALA A 238 14.06 36.82 32.83
C ALA A 238 14.40 36.00 34.09
N THR A 239 14.31 36.68 35.25
CA THR A 239 14.46 36.03 36.56
C THR A 239 13.08 35.89 37.19
N LEU A 240 12.71 34.62 37.49
CA LEU A 240 11.39 34.27 38.06
C LEU A 240 11.48 34.10 39.57
N GLY A 241 10.48 34.62 40.31
CA GLY A 241 10.39 34.49 41.75
C GLY A 241 10.16 33.05 42.22
N SER A 242 10.69 32.73 43.39
CA SER A 242 10.72 31.36 43.95
C SER A 242 9.35 30.82 44.34
N ALA A 243 8.34 31.68 44.59
CA ALA A 243 6.97 31.26 44.93
C ALA A 243 6.04 31.03 43.70
N LEU A 244 6.55 31.19 42.48
CA LEU A 244 5.75 31.08 41.26
C LEU A 244 5.21 29.66 41.08
N GLN A 245 3.89 29.52 40.98
CA GLN A 245 3.18 28.24 40.89
C GLN A 245 2.60 27.98 39.49
N THR A 246 2.20 29.05 38.78
CA THR A 246 1.54 28.91 37.47
C THR A 246 2.06 29.93 36.46
N ILE A 247 2.29 29.48 35.24
CA ILE A 247 2.55 30.35 34.09
C ILE A 247 1.47 30.02 33.04
N GLY A 248 0.81 31.07 32.53
CA GLY A 248 -0.26 30.94 31.54
C GLY A 248 0.24 30.54 30.15
N HIS A 249 -0.69 30.08 29.32
CA HIS A 249 -0.37 29.73 27.95
C HIS A 249 0.24 30.93 27.20
N SER A 250 1.19 30.69 26.31
CA SER A 250 1.88 31.70 25.47
C SER A 250 2.52 32.85 26.27
N ALA A 251 2.76 32.68 27.60
CA ALA A 251 3.18 33.81 28.47
C ALA A 251 4.50 34.46 28.01
N PHE A 252 5.42 33.75 27.39
CA PHE A 252 6.69 34.22 26.84
C PHE A 252 6.84 33.87 25.34
N GLU A 253 5.72 33.64 24.64
CA GLU A 253 5.74 33.33 23.19
C GLU A 253 6.41 34.48 22.41
N GLY A 254 7.40 34.13 21.58
CA GLY A 254 8.11 35.09 20.73
C GLY A 254 9.09 36.00 21.49
N CYS A 255 9.56 35.64 22.69
CA CYS A 255 10.70 36.28 23.31
C CYS A 255 11.98 35.84 22.64
N GLU A 256 12.23 36.36 21.42
CA GLU A 256 13.23 35.85 20.48
C GLU A 256 14.69 35.92 21.04
N ASP A 257 15.02 36.98 21.79
CA ASP A 257 16.36 37.21 22.36
C ASP A 257 16.57 36.53 23.72
N LEU A 258 15.59 35.80 24.27
CA LEU A 258 15.71 35.15 25.59
C LEU A 258 16.78 34.06 25.52
N GLU A 259 17.86 34.23 26.33
CA GLU A 259 19.04 33.32 26.31
C GLU A 259 18.90 32.10 27.22
N GLY A 260 18.20 32.24 28.35
CA GLY A 260 18.03 31.16 29.32
C GLY A 260 16.92 31.45 30.32
N ILE A 261 16.34 30.38 30.87
CA ILE A 261 15.29 30.47 31.89
C ILE A 261 15.43 29.35 32.91
N VAL A 262 15.28 29.70 34.20
CA VAL A 262 15.18 28.76 35.32
C VAL A 262 13.76 28.80 35.85
N LEU A 263 13.02 27.73 35.75
CA LEU A 263 11.67 27.62 36.29
C LEU A 263 11.76 27.22 37.78
N PRO A 264 11.06 27.95 38.68
CA PRO A 264 11.14 27.70 40.10
C PRO A 264 10.63 26.33 40.53
N ASP A 265 11.16 25.84 41.68
CA ASP A 265 10.80 24.52 42.22
C ASP A 265 9.29 24.40 42.60
N GLU A 266 8.65 25.53 42.94
CA GLU A 266 7.23 25.60 43.32
C GLU A 266 6.30 25.58 42.10
N LEU A 267 6.82 25.75 40.87
CA LEU A 267 6.01 25.76 39.65
C LEU A 267 5.36 24.41 39.40
N THR A 268 4.06 24.40 39.27
CA THR A 268 3.24 23.18 39.03
C THR A 268 2.63 23.10 37.62
N THR A 269 2.46 24.26 36.98
CA THR A 269 1.70 24.36 35.71
C THR A 269 2.31 25.37 34.74
N LEU A 270 2.51 24.96 33.50
CA LEU A 270 2.89 25.82 32.34
C LEU A 270 1.71 26.03 31.37
N ASP A 271 0.48 25.77 31.79
CA ASP A 271 -0.71 25.78 30.94
C ASP A 271 -1.92 26.22 31.74
N TYR A 272 -1.76 27.33 32.45
CA TYR A 272 -2.87 27.89 33.21
C TYR A 272 -3.72 28.78 32.31
N ASP A 273 -4.85 28.24 31.87
CA ASP A 273 -5.90 28.96 31.19
C ASP A 273 -7.20 28.85 32.00
N HIS A 274 -7.85 29.98 32.28
CA HIS A 274 -9.03 30.09 33.13
C HIS A 274 -10.29 29.34 32.66
N GLY A 275 -10.18 28.31 31.86
CA GLY A 275 -11.35 27.49 31.50
C GLY A 275 -11.32 26.76 30.16
N TYR A 276 -10.25 26.84 29.41
CA TYR A 276 -10.14 26.17 28.10
C TYR A 276 -9.01 25.11 28.14
N THR A 277 -9.38 23.84 28.16
CA THR A 277 -8.45 22.70 28.20
C THR A 277 -7.96 22.26 26.82
N SER A 278 -8.29 22.99 25.74
CA SER A 278 -8.05 22.57 24.36
C SER A 278 -6.94 23.34 23.63
N HIS A 279 -6.33 24.34 24.26
CA HIS A 279 -5.24 25.10 23.63
C HIS A 279 -3.86 24.52 24.00
N PRO A 280 -2.87 24.55 23.06
CA PRO A 280 -1.50 24.23 23.41
C PRO A 280 -0.93 25.27 24.38
N SER A 281 0.01 24.85 25.22
CA SER A 281 0.66 25.67 26.25
C SER A 281 1.47 26.81 25.66
N GLU A 282 2.28 26.51 24.64
CA GLU A 282 3.09 27.46 23.84
C GLU A 282 3.90 28.49 24.69
N THR A 283 4.14 28.19 25.97
CA THR A 283 4.65 29.17 26.93
C THR A 283 5.92 29.89 26.47
N PHE A 284 6.90 29.19 25.88
CA PHE A 284 8.16 29.71 25.32
C PHE A 284 8.30 29.48 23.82
N LYS A 285 7.22 29.29 23.12
CA LYS A 285 7.22 29.07 21.67
C LYS A 285 7.96 30.22 20.95
N GLY A 286 8.85 29.88 20.02
CA GLY A 286 9.58 30.86 19.22
C GLY A 286 10.61 31.67 19.97
N CYS A 287 11.07 31.24 21.16
CA CYS A 287 12.23 31.80 21.84
C CYS A 287 13.51 31.28 21.13
N ILE A 288 13.81 31.84 19.96
CA ILE A 288 14.82 31.29 19.04
C ILE A 288 16.26 31.37 19.56
N SER A 289 16.55 32.29 20.52
CA SER A 289 17.85 32.41 21.14
C SER A 289 17.96 31.66 22.47
N LEU A 290 16.91 30.97 22.94
CA LEU A 290 16.89 30.25 24.20
C LEU A 290 17.88 29.08 24.16
N GLU A 291 19.00 29.20 24.85
CA GLU A 291 20.06 28.19 24.89
C GLU A 291 19.90 27.17 26.02
N SER A 292 19.31 27.57 27.15
CA SER A 292 19.20 26.72 28.33
C SER A 292 17.89 26.87 29.08
N VAL A 293 17.34 25.73 29.54
CA VAL A 293 16.20 25.68 30.44
C VAL A 293 16.42 24.67 31.56
N THR A 294 16.05 25.09 32.79
CA THR A 294 16.00 24.20 33.98
C THR A 294 14.56 24.19 34.47
N LEU A 295 13.95 22.98 34.53
CA LEU A 295 12.58 22.83 35.02
C LEU A 295 12.54 22.74 36.57
N GLY A 296 11.48 23.29 37.17
CA GLY A 296 11.21 23.17 38.60
C GLY A 296 10.83 21.74 39.02
N LYS A 297 11.08 21.41 40.32
CA LYS A 297 10.87 20.03 40.83
C LYS A 297 9.42 19.59 40.94
N LYS A 298 8.48 20.55 41.09
CA LYS A 298 7.03 20.23 41.18
C LYS A 298 6.30 20.21 39.86
N LEU A 299 6.97 20.54 38.74
CA LEU A 299 6.35 20.54 37.42
C LEU A 299 6.15 19.11 36.94
N ALA A 300 4.93 18.60 37.13
CA ALA A 300 4.59 17.23 36.78
C ALA A 300 4.28 17.05 35.27
N ASN A 301 3.73 18.08 34.62
CA ASN A 301 3.40 18.08 33.19
C ASN A 301 3.99 19.34 32.54
N MET A 302 4.79 19.14 31.48
CA MET A 302 5.38 20.27 30.77
C MET A 302 4.40 21.04 29.87
N GLY A 303 3.20 20.51 29.63
CA GLY A 303 2.29 21.10 28.66
C GLY A 303 2.64 20.81 27.19
N SER A 304 1.80 21.26 26.27
CA SER A 304 2.01 21.09 24.83
C SER A 304 2.71 22.29 24.20
N ASP A 305 3.63 22.03 23.25
CA ASP A 305 4.33 23.04 22.44
C ASP A 305 5.11 24.09 23.25
N VAL A 306 5.49 23.76 24.51
CA VAL A 306 6.09 24.71 25.45
C VAL A 306 7.35 25.37 24.89
N PHE A 307 8.24 24.60 24.26
CA PHE A 307 9.49 25.08 23.66
C PHE A 307 9.49 24.89 22.14
N LEU A 308 8.32 24.93 21.52
CA LEU A 308 8.17 24.82 20.06
C LEU A 308 9.05 25.88 19.37
N ASP A 309 9.88 25.45 18.43
CA ASP A 309 10.79 26.30 17.65
C ASP A 309 11.84 27.10 18.46
N CYS A 310 12.22 26.61 19.65
CA CYS A 310 13.38 27.12 20.37
C CYS A 310 14.67 26.61 19.71
N THR A 311 15.03 27.17 18.55
CA THR A 311 16.04 26.63 17.65
C THR A 311 17.47 26.65 18.18
N ALA A 312 17.78 27.52 19.18
CA ALA A 312 19.07 27.58 19.86
C ALA A 312 19.18 26.66 21.09
N LEU A 313 18.10 26.01 21.52
CA LEU A 313 18.05 25.27 22.78
C LEU A 313 19.00 24.07 22.77
N LYS A 314 20.00 24.09 23.63
CA LYS A 314 21.06 23.07 23.76
C LYS A 314 20.96 22.27 25.04
N ASN A 315 20.69 22.97 26.15
CA ASN A 315 20.76 22.45 27.51
C ASN A 315 19.37 22.41 28.15
N VAL A 316 18.84 21.23 28.35
CA VAL A 316 17.55 21.01 29.01
C VAL A 316 17.77 20.15 30.25
N THR A 317 17.44 20.71 31.43
CA THR A 317 17.43 19.95 32.66
C THR A 317 15.99 19.67 33.08
N ILE A 318 15.61 18.40 33.01
CA ILE A 318 14.32 17.90 33.48
C ILE A 318 14.54 17.31 34.87
N ASN A 319 13.94 17.91 35.88
CA ASN A 319 14.07 17.42 37.26
C ASN A 319 13.13 16.22 37.53
N GLU A 320 13.51 15.46 38.58
CA GLU A 320 12.62 14.42 39.09
C GLU A 320 11.31 15.02 39.60
N GLY A 321 10.16 14.42 39.26
CA GLY A 321 8.84 14.98 39.49
C GLY A 321 8.07 15.18 38.20
N CYS A 322 8.75 15.40 37.08
CA CYS A 322 8.12 15.46 35.79
C CYS A 322 7.63 14.06 35.38
N SER A 323 6.34 13.91 35.08
CA SER A 323 5.71 12.66 34.66
C SER A 323 5.30 12.67 33.18
N ILE A 324 5.11 13.85 32.59
CA ILE A 324 4.66 14.01 31.20
C ILE A 324 5.53 15.03 30.47
N ILE A 325 6.18 14.58 29.39
CA ILE A 325 6.71 15.46 28.35
C ILE A 325 5.58 15.66 27.34
N GLY A 326 5.04 16.88 27.26
CA GLY A 326 3.83 17.17 26.48
C GLY A 326 4.01 17.04 24.97
N ASN A 327 2.88 17.11 24.25
CA ASN A 327 2.89 17.11 22.80
C ASN A 327 3.70 18.30 22.27
N GLY A 328 4.53 18.08 21.22
CA GLY A 328 5.34 19.14 20.60
C GLY A 328 6.29 19.89 21.51
N CYS A 329 6.51 19.43 22.76
CA CYS A 329 7.20 20.20 23.80
C CYS A 329 8.55 20.76 23.36
N PHE A 330 9.36 19.99 22.60
CA PHE A 330 10.65 20.39 22.04
C PHE A 330 10.66 20.30 20.51
N ASN A 331 9.51 20.40 19.88
CA ASN A 331 9.40 20.38 18.42
C ASN A 331 10.21 21.54 17.80
N GLY A 332 11.07 21.25 16.83
CA GLY A 332 11.93 22.25 16.19
C GLY A 332 13.15 22.72 17.01
N CYS A 333 13.44 22.12 18.15
CA CYS A 333 14.64 22.41 18.95
C CYS A 333 15.89 21.79 18.31
N THR A 334 16.36 22.38 17.22
CA THR A 334 17.39 21.79 16.34
C THR A 334 18.79 21.66 16.95
N LYS A 335 19.06 22.26 18.11
CA LYS A 335 20.38 22.24 18.78
C LYS A 335 20.47 21.32 20.00
N ILE A 336 19.37 20.68 20.42
CA ILE A 336 19.43 19.68 21.50
C ILE A 336 20.25 18.48 21.02
N ALA A 337 21.49 18.35 21.56
CA ALA A 337 22.39 17.25 21.20
C ALA A 337 22.19 16.00 22.05
N GLY A 338 21.61 16.16 23.24
CA GLY A 338 21.24 15.08 24.17
C GLY A 338 20.32 15.61 25.25
N ILE A 339 19.50 14.74 25.80
CA ILE A 339 18.58 15.04 26.88
C ILE A 339 18.49 13.85 27.83
N ASN A 340 18.50 14.14 29.13
CA ASN A 340 18.27 13.15 30.17
C ASN A 340 16.78 13.13 30.53
N ILE A 341 16.11 12.01 30.35
CA ILE A 341 14.70 11.79 30.71
C ILE A 341 14.70 11.10 32.08
N PRO A 342 14.15 11.73 33.12
CA PRO A 342 14.12 11.13 34.47
C PRO A 342 13.22 9.89 34.55
N ASN A 343 13.49 9.02 35.52
CA ASN A 343 12.69 7.83 35.80
C ASN A 343 11.28 8.11 36.35
N THR A 344 10.89 9.36 36.49
CA THR A 344 9.53 9.77 36.86
C THR A 344 8.63 9.99 35.64
N VAL A 345 9.20 10.12 34.43
CA VAL A 345 8.45 10.33 33.20
C VAL A 345 7.72 9.05 32.80
N VAL A 346 6.40 9.16 32.62
CA VAL A 346 5.50 8.07 32.23
C VAL A 346 5.09 8.18 30.76
N THR A 347 5.00 9.41 30.24
CA THR A 347 4.53 9.66 28.85
C THR A 347 5.45 10.62 28.12
N ILE A 348 5.81 10.26 26.89
CA ILE A 348 6.41 11.16 25.91
C ILE A 348 5.33 11.44 24.85
N GLY A 349 4.92 12.70 24.72
CA GLY A 349 3.81 13.14 23.89
C GLY A 349 4.07 13.05 22.38
N GLU A 350 3.01 13.32 21.59
CA GLU A 350 3.11 13.42 20.13
C GLU A 350 4.08 14.55 19.75
N LYS A 351 4.96 14.30 18.75
CA LYS A 351 5.96 15.27 18.26
C LYS A 351 6.85 15.89 19.33
N ALA A 352 6.96 15.27 20.51
CA ALA A 352 7.67 15.86 21.66
C ALA A 352 9.10 16.32 21.32
N PHE A 353 9.82 15.61 20.45
CA PHE A 353 11.16 15.93 19.95
C PHE A 353 11.22 15.96 18.42
N PHE A 354 10.11 16.27 17.76
CA PHE A 354 10.06 16.34 16.30
C PHE A 354 11.10 17.35 15.77
N GLY A 355 11.92 16.93 14.81
CA GLY A 355 12.91 17.83 14.21
C GLY A 355 14.07 18.25 15.10
N CYS A 356 14.35 17.55 16.21
CA CYS A 356 15.56 17.75 17.03
C CYS A 356 16.78 17.20 16.26
N THR A 357 17.19 17.88 15.19
CA THR A 357 18.18 17.40 14.21
C THR A 357 19.59 17.21 14.76
N ALA A 358 19.94 17.79 15.93
CA ALA A 358 21.24 17.58 16.58
C ALA A 358 21.23 16.45 17.62
N LEU A 359 20.06 15.86 17.94
CA LEU A 359 19.93 14.83 18.98
C LEU A 359 20.66 13.55 18.56
N LYS A 360 21.73 13.20 19.32
CA LYS A 360 22.60 12.05 18.96
C LYS A 360 22.16 10.73 19.57
N THR A 361 21.69 10.78 20.80
CA THR A 361 21.28 9.58 21.53
C THR A 361 20.05 9.88 22.39
N ILE A 362 19.18 8.88 22.51
CA ILE A 362 18.04 8.93 23.42
C ILE A 362 17.98 7.66 24.26
N ASN A 363 17.81 7.85 25.57
CA ASN A 363 17.50 6.78 26.52
C ASN A 363 16.12 7.04 27.11
N VAL A 364 15.15 6.24 26.74
CA VAL A 364 13.79 6.29 27.26
C VAL A 364 13.73 5.37 28.47
N PRO A 365 13.47 5.88 29.69
CA PRO A 365 13.49 5.07 30.91
C PRO A 365 12.34 4.05 30.96
N ALA A 366 12.50 3.04 31.81
CA ALA A 366 11.49 1.99 32.00
C ALA A 366 10.17 2.47 32.65
N SER A 367 10.14 3.68 33.19
CA SER A 367 8.92 4.31 33.69
C SER A 367 7.97 4.76 32.58
N VAL A 368 8.50 5.03 31.39
CA VAL A 368 7.69 5.45 30.22
C VAL A 368 6.87 4.28 29.72
N THR A 369 5.55 4.49 29.60
CA THR A 369 4.61 3.49 29.11
C THR A 369 4.29 3.66 27.62
N SER A 370 4.39 4.90 27.11
CA SER A 370 4.07 5.20 25.70
C SER A 370 4.97 6.29 25.14
N ILE A 371 5.36 6.09 23.88
CA ILE A 371 6.02 7.09 23.04
C ILE A 371 4.99 7.55 22.01
N GLY A 372 4.71 8.86 21.97
CA GLY A 372 3.69 9.45 21.09
C GLY A 372 4.03 9.38 19.60
N SER A 373 3.03 9.65 18.78
CA SER A 373 3.21 9.72 17.32
C SER A 373 4.22 10.80 16.94
N SER A 374 5.11 10.53 15.98
CA SER A 374 6.15 11.45 15.51
C SER A 374 7.09 11.98 16.60
N ALA A 375 7.15 11.34 17.78
CA ALA A 375 7.86 11.89 18.94
C ALA A 375 9.32 12.23 18.67
N PHE A 376 10.03 11.44 17.85
CA PHE A 376 11.42 11.65 17.43
C PHE A 376 11.56 11.72 15.90
N GLN A 377 10.46 12.00 15.18
CA GLN A 377 10.50 12.12 13.73
C GLN A 377 11.48 13.21 13.29
N ASN A 378 12.26 12.95 12.24
CA ASN A 378 13.28 13.87 11.70
C ASN A 378 14.43 14.21 12.70
N CYS A 379 14.71 13.37 13.70
CA CYS A 379 15.92 13.46 14.50
C CYS A 379 17.10 12.89 13.69
N THR A 380 17.53 13.63 12.66
CA THR A 380 18.45 13.11 11.64
C THR A 380 19.86 12.76 12.15
N ALA A 381 20.34 13.37 13.24
CA ALA A 381 21.62 12.99 13.85
C ALA A 381 21.51 11.86 14.89
N LEU A 382 20.32 11.32 15.13
CA LEU A 382 20.11 10.28 16.12
C LEU A 382 20.78 8.98 15.67
N THR A 383 21.81 8.53 16.42
CA THR A 383 22.54 7.30 16.11
C THR A 383 22.10 6.13 16.97
N LYS A 384 21.62 6.40 18.19
CA LYS A 384 21.22 5.35 19.13
C LYS A 384 19.94 5.69 19.89
N ALA A 385 18.99 4.78 19.89
CA ALA A 385 17.78 4.83 20.70
C ALA A 385 17.71 3.59 21.61
N THR A 386 17.59 3.81 22.92
CA THR A 386 17.35 2.74 23.90
C THR A 386 15.99 2.95 24.53
N ILE A 387 15.09 1.98 24.39
CA ILE A 387 13.72 2.04 24.86
C ILE A 387 13.57 1.09 26.05
N GLY A 388 13.17 1.63 27.19
CA GLY A 388 13.03 0.88 28.44
C GLY A 388 11.91 -0.15 28.41
N ASN A 389 12.03 -1.15 29.29
CA ASN A 389 11.13 -2.29 29.32
C ASN A 389 9.65 -1.95 29.65
N GLY A 390 9.38 -0.82 30.32
CA GLY A 390 7.99 -0.42 30.61
C GLY A 390 7.22 0.15 29.41
N VAL A 391 7.89 0.46 28.30
CA VAL A 391 7.22 0.99 27.10
C VAL A 391 6.39 -0.11 26.44
N THR A 392 5.08 0.11 26.36
CA THR A 392 4.14 -0.81 25.71
C THR A 392 3.78 -0.41 24.30
N THR A 393 3.85 0.89 23.99
CA THR A 393 3.43 1.44 22.70
C THR A 393 4.47 2.43 22.15
N ILE A 394 4.86 2.23 20.89
CA ILE A 394 5.62 3.18 20.08
C ILE A 394 4.65 3.70 19.01
N GLY A 395 4.39 5.02 19.04
CA GLY A 395 3.39 5.67 18.18
C GLY A 395 3.76 5.68 16.69
N ASN A 396 2.80 6.08 15.87
CA ASN A 396 2.99 6.24 14.42
C ASN A 396 4.13 7.20 14.13
N GLN A 397 5.00 6.88 13.18
CA GLN A 397 6.09 7.75 12.73
C GLN A 397 7.09 8.15 13.84
N ALA A 398 7.11 7.45 14.99
CA ALA A 398 7.84 7.89 16.19
C ALA A 398 9.32 8.16 15.95
N PHE A 399 10.01 7.39 15.09
CA PHE A 399 11.41 7.56 14.66
C PHE A 399 11.53 7.70 13.12
N GLN A 400 10.46 8.11 12.44
CA GLN A 400 10.50 8.27 10.99
C GLN A 400 11.60 9.26 10.59
N GLU A 401 12.37 8.92 9.53
CA GLU A 401 13.45 9.76 8.98
C GLU A 401 14.56 10.08 10.00
N CYS A 402 14.80 9.18 10.99
CA CYS A 402 16.03 9.19 11.78
C CYS A 402 17.14 8.54 10.96
N THR A 403 17.61 9.23 9.91
CA THR A 403 18.45 8.66 8.85
C THR A 403 19.76 8.04 9.31
N HIS A 404 20.37 8.58 10.39
CA HIS A 404 21.63 8.07 10.96
C HIS A 404 21.43 7.12 12.17
N LEU A 405 20.19 6.66 12.41
CA LEU A 405 19.93 5.72 13.50
C LEU A 405 20.53 4.35 13.16
N THR A 406 21.66 4.02 13.81
CA THR A 406 22.35 2.72 13.61
C THR A 406 21.82 1.63 14.53
N THR A 407 21.40 2.00 15.73
CA THR A 407 20.98 1.04 16.76
C THR A 407 19.68 1.48 17.45
N ALA A 408 18.67 0.62 17.42
CA ALA A 408 17.44 0.77 18.20
C ALA A 408 17.26 -0.47 19.10
N THR A 409 17.33 -0.29 20.42
CA THR A 409 17.05 -1.37 21.37
C THR A 409 15.66 -1.19 21.93
N LEU A 410 14.77 -2.17 21.72
CA LEU A 410 13.39 -2.15 22.18
C LEU A 410 13.25 -2.85 23.52
N GLY A 411 12.44 -2.28 24.43
CA GLY A 411 12.08 -2.90 25.70
C GLY A 411 11.24 -4.18 25.50
N SER A 412 11.33 -5.09 26.48
CA SER A 412 10.63 -6.40 26.44
C SER A 412 9.11 -6.30 26.38
N ASP A 413 8.53 -5.23 26.92
CA ASP A 413 7.07 -5.07 27.11
C ASP A 413 6.38 -4.37 25.93
N VAL A 414 7.11 -4.01 24.87
CA VAL A 414 6.55 -3.37 23.67
C VAL A 414 5.56 -4.34 23.02
N ARG A 415 4.30 -3.92 22.91
CA ARG A 415 3.18 -4.68 22.35
C ARG A 415 2.73 -4.18 20.99
N SER A 416 2.95 -2.89 20.72
CA SER A 416 2.59 -2.27 19.45
C SER A 416 3.64 -1.28 18.97
N ILE A 417 3.91 -1.31 17.68
CA ILE A 417 4.74 -0.35 16.96
C ILE A 417 3.89 0.19 15.82
N GLY A 418 3.75 1.52 15.77
CA GLY A 418 2.84 2.20 14.86
C GLY A 418 3.33 2.25 13.41
N PHE A 419 2.43 2.68 12.55
CA PHE A 419 2.63 3.00 11.14
C PHE A 419 3.90 3.88 10.95
N LYS A 420 4.79 3.46 10.05
CA LYS A 420 6.04 4.18 9.70
C LYS A 420 6.96 4.48 10.89
N ALA A 421 6.84 3.77 12.00
CA ALA A 421 7.56 4.15 13.22
C ALA A 421 9.08 4.27 13.04
N PHE A 422 9.71 3.47 12.18
CA PHE A 422 11.14 3.50 11.82
C PHE A 422 11.35 3.67 10.30
N TYR A 423 10.36 4.20 9.58
CA TYR A 423 10.46 4.44 8.15
C TYR A 423 11.65 5.36 7.84
N GLY A 424 12.50 4.98 6.89
CA GLY A 424 13.63 5.81 6.46
C GLY A 424 14.78 5.91 7.47
N CYS A 425 14.87 5.00 8.46
CA CYS A 425 16.05 4.85 9.29
C CYS A 425 17.14 4.14 8.48
N GLU A 426 17.75 4.88 7.54
CA GLU A 426 18.58 4.31 6.47
C GLU A 426 19.82 3.56 6.99
N GLU A 427 20.39 3.99 8.10
CA GLU A 427 21.60 3.39 8.70
C GLU A 427 21.29 2.35 9.79
N LEU A 428 20.02 2.01 10.06
CA LEU A 428 19.68 0.99 11.04
C LEU A 428 20.21 -0.37 10.61
N GLU A 429 21.09 -0.98 11.42
CA GLU A 429 21.79 -2.21 11.07
C GLU A 429 21.08 -3.47 11.55
N GLU A 430 20.45 -3.43 12.71
CA GLU A 430 19.80 -4.56 13.35
C GLU A 430 18.57 -4.12 14.15
N ILE A 431 17.54 -4.96 14.16
CA ILE A 431 16.38 -4.81 15.03
C ILE A 431 15.92 -6.17 15.57
N VAL A 432 15.70 -6.23 16.89
CA VAL A 432 15.10 -7.38 17.57
C VAL A 432 13.74 -6.96 18.09
N LEU A 433 12.69 -7.55 17.55
CA LEU A 433 11.32 -7.28 17.98
C LEU A 433 10.99 -8.14 19.20
N PRO A 434 10.44 -7.55 20.30
CA PRO A 434 10.15 -8.27 21.53
C PRO A 434 9.10 -9.37 21.36
N ASP A 435 9.17 -10.40 22.19
CA ASP A 435 8.23 -11.52 22.16
C ASP A 435 6.78 -11.11 22.50
N GLU A 436 6.60 -10.01 23.25
CA GLU A 436 5.28 -9.45 23.59
C GLU A 436 4.65 -8.62 22.47
N LEU A 437 5.40 -8.29 21.41
CA LEU A 437 4.89 -7.51 20.30
C LEU A 437 3.78 -8.27 19.55
N THR A 438 2.62 -7.63 19.41
CA THR A 438 1.44 -8.21 18.75
C THR A 438 1.14 -7.57 17.39
N THR A 439 1.53 -6.29 17.20
CA THR A 439 1.21 -5.54 15.97
C THR A 439 2.36 -4.63 15.53
N LEU A 440 2.56 -4.55 14.21
CA LEU A 440 3.42 -3.57 13.52
C LEU A 440 2.60 -2.49 12.80
N ASP A 441 1.34 -2.31 13.14
CA ASP A 441 0.42 -1.39 12.46
C ASP A 441 -0.68 -0.96 13.42
N TYR A 442 -0.28 -0.28 14.50
CA TYR A 442 -1.26 0.28 15.39
C TYR A 442 -1.78 1.61 14.84
N ASP A 443 -2.83 1.51 14.03
CA ASP A 443 -3.62 2.67 13.63
C ASP A 443 -5.05 2.54 14.15
N HIS A 444 -5.54 3.55 14.83
CA HIS A 444 -6.83 3.62 15.53
C HIS A 444 -8.08 3.50 14.63
N GLY A 445 -8.05 2.73 13.54
CA GLY A 445 -9.27 2.41 12.80
C GLY A 445 -9.20 2.36 11.28
N TYR A 446 -8.05 2.50 10.66
CA TYR A 446 -7.92 2.40 9.21
C TYR A 446 -7.12 1.14 8.81
N THR A 447 -7.81 0.06 8.47
CA THR A 447 -7.21 -1.22 8.03
C THR A 447 -6.65 -1.17 6.59
N SER A 448 -6.75 -0.03 5.91
CA SER A 448 -6.37 0.13 4.50
C SER A 448 -4.99 0.76 4.27
N HIS A 449 -4.33 1.28 5.31
CA HIS A 449 -3.01 1.87 5.16
C HIS A 449 -1.88 0.85 5.30
N PRO A 450 -0.79 0.98 4.50
CA PRO A 450 0.37 0.12 4.66
C PRO A 450 1.08 0.42 5.99
N SER A 451 1.58 -0.61 6.68
CA SER A 451 2.35 -0.46 7.93
C SER A 451 3.65 0.32 7.74
N GLU A 452 4.41 -0.02 6.70
CA GLU A 452 5.68 0.60 6.33
C GLU A 452 6.66 0.83 7.50
N THR A 453 6.53 0.03 8.57
CA THR A 453 7.18 0.31 9.87
C THR A 453 8.70 0.47 9.76
N PHE A 454 9.38 -0.38 8.98
CA PHE A 454 10.84 -0.37 8.72
C PHE A 454 11.16 -0.17 7.25
N LYS A 455 10.23 0.32 6.44
CA LYS A 455 10.46 0.55 5.02
C LYS A 455 11.62 1.52 4.81
N ASN A 456 12.47 1.25 3.81
CA ASN A 456 13.67 2.03 3.50
C ASN A 456 14.76 2.02 4.60
N CYS A 457 14.80 1.03 5.51
CA CYS A 457 15.96 0.80 6.37
C CYS A 457 17.05 0.10 5.54
N LYS A 458 17.77 0.87 4.73
CA LYS A 458 18.66 0.35 3.67
C LYS A 458 19.86 -0.43 4.20
N SER A 459 20.33 -0.09 5.42
CA SER A 459 21.47 -0.75 6.08
C SER A 459 21.06 -1.93 6.96
N LEU A 460 19.75 -2.19 7.13
CA LEU A 460 19.26 -3.26 7.99
C LEU A 460 19.73 -4.63 7.47
N VAL A 461 20.59 -5.31 8.25
CA VAL A 461 21.18 -6.60 7.90
C VAL A 461 20.42 -7.76 8.51
N SER A 462 19.90 -7.58 9.74
CA SER A 462 19.19 -8.63 10.45
C SER A 462 17.94 -8.15 11.16
N VAL A 463 16.90 -9.00 11.15
CA VAL A 463 15.67 -8.82 11.92
C VAL A 463 15.28 -10.13 12.59
N THR A 464 14.93 -10.04 13.88
CA THR A 464 14.32 -11.15 14.63
C THR A 464 12.92 -10.73 15.07
N LEU A 465 11.90 -11.50 14.67
CA LEU A 465 10.49 -11.23 15.00
C LEU A 465 10.11 -11.81 16.37
N GLY A 466 9.20 -11.13 17.07
CA GLY A 466 8.68 -11.59 18.36
C GLY A 466 7.68 -12.76 18.20
N LYS A 467 7.49 -13.57 19.26
CA LYS A 467 6.62 -14.76 19.25
C LYS A 467 5.14 -14.47 19.13
N LYS A 468 4.67 -13.30 19.59
CA LYS A 468 3.24 -12.94 19.55
C LYS A 468 2.86 -12.13 18.31
N LEU A 469 3.80 -11.83 17.44
CA LEU A 469 3.53 -11.09 16.21
C LEU A 469 2.86 -12.00 15.19
N ALA A 470 1.53 -12.00 15.19
CA ALA A 470 0.73 -12.84 14.30
C ALA A 470 0.77 -12.35 12.84
N ASN A 471 0.79 -11.05 12.62
CA ASN A 471 0.86 -10.43 11.29
C ASN A 471 2.03 -9.44 11.23
N MET A 472 2.88 -9.57 10.22
CA MET A 472 4.05 -8.70 10.04
C MET A 472 3.70 -7.30 9.52
N GLY A 473 2.45 -7.05 9.16
CA GLY A 473 2.02 -5.80 8.57
C GLY A 473 2.37 -5.67 7.08
N ARG A 474 1.71 -4.73 6.43
CA ARG A 474 1.87 -4.44 5.01
C ARG A 474 3.11 -3.57 4.79
N ASP A 475 3.98 -3.95 3.82
CA ASP A 475 5.20 -3.23 3.43
C ASP A 475 6.19 -3.00 4.60
N ALA A 476 6.12 -3.83 5.67
CA ALA A 476 6.83 -3.55 6.93
C ALA A 476 8.34 -3.42 6.78
N PHE A 477 8.98 -4.23 5.94
CA PHE A 477 10.43 -4.23 5.64
C PHE A 477 10.72 -3.96 4.16
N MET A 478 9.77 -3.35 3.44
CA MET A 478 9.94 -3.03 2.02
C MET A 478 11.20 -2.18 1.79
N ASP A 479 11.98 -2.52 0.76
CA ASP A 479 13.21 -1.82 0.36
C ASP A 479 14.33 -1.81 1.42
N CYS A 480 14.34 -2.79 2.35
CA CYS A 480 15.49 -3.06 3.21
C CYS A 480 16.59 -3.78 2.41
N THR A 481 17.30 -3.02 1.57
CA THR A 481 18.17 -3.58 0.53
C THR A 481 19.40 -4.33 1.03
N SER A 482 19.77 -4.16 2.31
CA SER A 482 20.87 -4.92 2.97
C SER A 482 20.39 -6.12 3.77
N LEU A 483 19.08 -6.35 3.91
CA LEU A 483 18.53 -7.39 4.77
C LEU A 483 18.90 -8.78 4.27
N LYS A 484 19.62 -9.52 5.11
CA LYS A 484 20.12 -10.88 4.82
C LYS A 484 19.49 -11.93 5.73
N ASN A 485 19.39 -11.61 7.02
CA ASN A 485 19.02 -12.56 8.06
C ASN A 485 17.65 -12.20 8.60
N VAL A 486 16.66 -13.02 8.31
CA VAL A 486 15.28 -12.88 8.81
C VAL A 486 14.98 -14.10 9.67
N THR A 487 14.69 -13.87 10.96
CA THR A 487 14.25 -14.91 11.88
C THR A 487 12.77 -14.71 12.18
N ILE A 488 11.93 -15.58 11.62
CA ILE A 488 10.48 -15.62 11.89
C ILE A 488 10.26 -16.66 13.00
N LYS A 489 9.75 -16.22 14.16
CA LYS A 489 9.43 -17.14 15.26
C LYS A 489 8.04 -17.76 15.07
N GLU A 490 7.85 -18.90 15.74
CA GLU A 490 6.51 -19.52 15.86
C GLU A 490 5.50 -18.53 16.47
N GLY A 491 4.28 -18.52 15.92
CA GLY A 491 3.23 -17.56 16.29
C GLY A 491 2.89 -16.57 15.17
N CYS A 492 3.78 -16.36 14.20
CA CYS A 492 3.43 -15.62 12.99
C CYS A 492 2.50 -16.47 12.11
N THR A 493 1.34 -15.92 11.75
CA THR A 493 0.33 -16.57 10.89
C THR A 493 0.27 -15.94 9.51
N ILE A 494 0.68 -14.67 9.37
CA ILE A 494 0.60 -13.93 8.10
C ILE A 494 1.92 -13.22 7.82
N ILE A 495 2.54 -13.55 6.67
CA ILE A 495 3.58 -12.71 6.05
C ILE A 495 2.83 -11.71 5.18
N GLY A 496 2.78 -10.45 5.62
CA GLY A 496 1.90 -9.42 5.05
C GLY A 496 2.28 -9.01 3.64
N TYR A 497 1.36 -8.29 2.98
CA TYR A 497 1.53 -7.73 1.64
C TYR A 497 2.84 -6.93 1.54
N GLY A 498 3.64 -7.21 0.51
CA GLY A 498 4.89 -6.48 0.24
C GLY A 498 5.91 -6.48 1.38
N CYS A 499 5.74 -7.33 2.41
CA CYS A 499 6.49 -7.24 3.67
C CYS A 499 8.01 -7.18 3.46
N PHE A 500 8.57 -8.01 2.56
CA PHE A 500 10.00 -8.06 2.21
C PHE A 500 10.26 -7.64 0.75
N LYS A 501 9.32 -6.92 0.12
CA LYS A 501 9.48 -6.42 -1.25
C LYS A 501 10.77 -5.61 -1.39
N GLY A 502 11.59 -5.94 -2.41
CA GLY A 502 12.85 -5.24 -2.66
C GLY A 502 14.00 -5.58 -1.69
N CYS A 503 13.85 -6.57 -0.81
CA CYS A 503 14.93 -7.06 0.06
C CYS A 503 15.90 -7.94 -0.75
N VAL A 504 16.72 -7.29 -1.58
CA VAL A 504 17.54 -7.94 -2.61
C VAL A 504 18.69 -8.83 -2.07
N LYS A 505 18.94 -8.83 -0.75
CA LYS A 505 20.03 -9.65 -0.14
C LYS A 505 19.54 -10.82 0.71
N ILE A 506 18.24 -11.05 0.84
CA ILE A 506 17.71 -12.25 1.51
C ILE A 506 18.06 -13.45 0.61
N ALA A 507 19.00 -14.29 1.08
CA ALA A 507 19.45 -15.47 0.34
C ALA A 507 18.65 -16.74 0.67
N GLY A 508 18.03 -16.77 1.83
CA GLY A 508 17.15 -17.82 2.32
C GLY A 508 16.55 -17.44 3.66
N LEU A 509 15.40 -18.04 3.99
CA LEU A 509 14.75 -17.91 5.30
C LEU A 509 13.94 -19.18 5.58
N THR A 510 13.67 -19.42 6.85
CA THR A 510 12.77 -20.50 7.29
C THR A 510 11.41 -19.90 7.59
N ILE A 511 10.36 -20.43 6.96
CA ILE A 511 8.97 -20.09 7.25
C ILE A 511 8.45 -21.11 8.28
N PRO A 512 8.03 -20.68 9.48
CA PRO A 512 7.54 -21.62 10.50
C PRO A 512 6.17 -22.20 10.14
N ASN A 513 5.87 -23.37 10.70
CA ASN A 513 4.61 -24.10 10.49
C ASN A 513 3.38 -23.42 11.13
N THR A 514 3.50 -22.20 11.62
CA THR A 514 2.37 -21.39 12.09
C THR A 514 1.87 -20.41 11.01
N VAL A 515 2.65 -20.22 9.94
CA VAL A 515 2.26 -19.31 8.86
C VAL A 515 1.17 -19.95 8.00
N GLU A 516 0.04 -19.27 7.89
CA GLU A 516 -1.13 -19.70 7.13
C GLU A 516 -1.26 -18.98 5.78
N ILE A 517 -0.74 -17.74 5.69
CA ILE A 517 -0.85 -16.89 4.50
C ILE A 517 0.50 -16.24 4.19
N ILE A 518 0.94 -16.37 2.95
CA ILE A 518 1.96 -15.52 2.33
C ILE A 518 1.20 -14.58 1.40
N ASP A 519 1.10 -13.31 1.78
CA ASP A 519 0.29 -12.34 1.07
C ASP A 519 0.96 -11.85 -0.23
N ALA A 520 0.22 -11.08 -1.03
CA ALA A 520 0.72 -10.60 -2.32
C ALA A 520 2.01 -9.78 -2.16
N GLU A 521 2.91 -9.89 -3.15
CA GLU A 521 4.20 -9.19 -3.23
C GLU A 521 5.15 -9.44 -2.03
N ALA A 522 4.85 -10.37 -1.11
CA ALA A 522 5.56 -10.54 0.16
C ALA A 522 7.09 -10.62 0.00
N PHE A 523 7.61 -11.28 -1.05
CA PHE A 523 9.03 -11.42 -1.39
C PHE A 523 9.34 -10.91 -2.81
N TYR A 524 8.52 -9.98 -3.33
CA TYR A 524 8.72 -9.41 -4.66
C TYR A 524 10.13 -8.83 -4.80
N GLY A 525 10.87 -9.28 -5.81
CA GLY A 525 12.22 -8.76 -6.09
C GLY A 525 13.30 -9.16 -5.08
N CYS A 526 13.12 -10.22 -4.28
CA CYS A 526 14.15 -10.79 -3.43
C CYS A 526 15.17 -11.54 -4.28
N THR A 527 15.99 -10.78 -5.02
CA THR A 527 16.85 -11.33 -6.09
C THR A 527 17.97 -12.26 -5.60
N ALA A 528 18.35 -12.22 -4.33
CA ALA A 528 19.35 -13.15 -3.76
C ALA A 528 18.76 -14.48 -3.27
N LEU A 529 17.42 -14.60 -3.18
CA LEU A 529 16.77 -15.81 -2.69
C LEU A 529 17.06 -16.99 -3.59
N THR A 530 17.65 -18.06 -3.03
CA THR A 530 18.11 -19.23 -3.80
C THR A 530 17.17 -20.44 -3.70
N ALA A 531 16.52 -20.60 -2.55
CA ALA A 531 15.55 -21.67 -2.33
C ALA A 531 14.47 -21.18 -1.36
N ILE A 532 13.27 -21.74 -1.48
CA ILE A 532 12.17 -21.53 -0.55
C ILE A 532 11.42 -22.82 -0.29
N ASP A 533 11.22 -23.12 1.00
CA ASP A 533 10.38 -24.21 1.46
C ASP A 533 9.14 -23.60 2.15
N ILE A 534 7.98 -23.78 1.56
CA ILE A 534 6.69 -23.28 2.07
C ILE A 534 6.02 -24.40 2.84
N PRO A 535 5.75 -24.22 4.14
CA PRO A 535 5.23 -25.29 5.00
C PRO A 535 3.78 -25.67 4.67
N GLU A 536 3.36 -26.85 5.13
CA GLU A 536 2.00 -27.37 4.95
C GLU A 536 0.90 -26.54 5.63
N SER A 537 1.25 -25.66 6.57
CA SER A 537 0.30 -24.75 7.21
C SER A 537 -0.17 -23.62 6.28
N VAL A 538 0.61 -23.27 5.26
CA VAL A 538 0.24 -22.21 4.32
C VAL A 538 -0.88 -22.70 3.41
N THR A 539 -1.97 -21.92 3.36
CA THR A 539 -3.13 -22.22 2.53
C THR A 539 -3.19 -21.39 1.25
N ASN A 540 -2.56 -20.22 1.25
CA ASN A 540 -2.56 -19.29 0.12
C ASN A 540 -1.19 -18.64 -0.10
N ILE A 541 -0.75 -18.60 -1.36
CA ILE A 541 0.39 -17.82 -1.84
C ILE A 541 -0.18 -16.71 -2.74
N GLY A 542 -0.09 -15.47 -2.25
CA GLY A 542 -0.67 -14.30 -2.89
C GLY A 542 0.01 -13.92 -4.21
N GLY A 543 -0.67 -13.05 -4.96
CA GLY A 543 -0.19 -12.59 -6.27
C GLY A 543 1.17 -11.93 -6.19
N MET A 544 2.07 -12.24 -7.17
CA MET A 544 3.43 -11.70 -7.25
C MET A 544 4.31 -11.99 -6.01
N ALA A 545 3.92 -12.93 -5.13
CA ALA A 545 4.59 -13.13 -3.85
C ALA A 545 6.11 -13.35 -3.98
N PHE A 546 6.57 -14.06 -5.00
CA PHE A 546 8.00 -14.32 -5.32
C PHE A 546 8.39 -13.78 -6.70
N MET A 547 7.60 -12.86 -7.29
CA MET A 547 7.91 -12.32 -8.61
C MET A 547 9.29 -11.66 -8.62
N GLY A 548 10.09 -11.96 -9.63
CA GLY A 548 11.42 -11.38 -9.80
C GLY A 548 12.49 -11.89 -8.82
N CYS A 549 12.27 -13.03 -8.15
CA CYS A 549 13.31 -13.75 -7.39
C CYS A 549 14.28 -14.46 -8.36
N THR A 550 15.12 -13.66 -9.03
CA THR A 550 15.89 -14.10 -10.20
C THR A 550 16.96 -15.16 -9.94
N ASN A 551 17.39 -15.35 -8.68
CA ASN A 551 18.32 -16.42 -8.29
C ASN A 551 17.63 -17.62 -7.64
N LEU A 552 16.31 -17.62 -7.52
CA LEU A 552 15.57 -18.77 -6.98
C LEU A 552 15.73 -19.96 -7.91
N THR A 553 16.31 -21.05 -7.40
CA THR A 553 16.56 -22.30 -8.16
C THR A 553 15.55 -23.39 -7.82
N LYS A 554 15.03 -23.39 -6.59
CA LYS A 554 14.11 -24.42 -6.11
C LYS A 554 13.00 -23.81 -5.24
N ALA A 555 11.77 -24.25 -5.46
CA ALA A 555 10.62 -23.97 -4.60
C ALA A 555 9.92 -25.28 -4.20
N THR A 556 9.67 -25.45 -2.90
CA THR A 556 8.83 -26.53 -2.38
C THR A 556 7.55 -25.90 -1.84
N ILE A 557 6.41 -26.25 -2.39
CA ILE A 557 5.09 -25.77 -1.98
C ILE A 557 4.43 -26.87 -1.15
N GLY A 558 4.13 -26.55 0.12
CA GLY A 558 3.55 -27.50 1.06
C GLY A 558 2.16 -27.98 0.67
N ASP A 559 1.79 -29.15 1.19
CA ASP A 559 0.53 -29.82 0.86
C ASP A 559 -0.73 -29.07 1.31
N GLY A 560 -0.64 -28.13 2.24
CA GLY A 560 -1.77 -27.30 2.66
C GLY A 560 -2.16 -26.19 1.69
N VAL A 561 -1.29 -25.85 0.73
CA VAL A 561 -1.55 -24.74 -0.21
C VAL A 561 -2.68 -25.12 -1.17
N ILE A 562 -3.72 -24.27 -1.20
CA ILE A 562 -4.90 -24.47 -2.06
C ILE A 562 -4.76 -23.62 -3.34
N THR A 563 -4.19 -22.41 -3.21
CA THR A 563 -4.11 -21.44 -4.30
C THR A 563 -2.70 -20.88 -4.43
N LEU A 564 -2.16 -20.95 -5.65
CA LEU A 564 -1.07 -20.09 -6.13
C LEU A 564 -1.74 -18.96 -6.92
N ASP A 565 -1.57 -17.75 -6.46
CA ASP A 565 -2.24 -16.61 -7.09
C ASP A 565 -1.45 -16.10 -8.31
N TYR A 566 -1.99 -15.07 -9.00
CA TYR A 566 -1.41 -14.55 -10.25
C TYR A 566 0.06 -14.13 -10.07
N GLN A 567 0.90 -14.42 -11.09
CA GLN A 567 2.31 -14.01 -11.18
C GLN A 567 3.18 -14.42 -9.97
N ALA A 568 2.74 -15.41 -9.16
CA ALA A 568 3.38 -15.74 -7.88
C ALA A 568 4.90 -15.99 -7.99
N PHE A 569 5.38 -16.65 -9.06
CA PHE A 569 6.80 -16.93 -9.35
C PHE A 569 7.25 -16.35 -10.71
N LYS A 570 6.53 -15.38 -11.25
CA LYS A 570 6.89 -14.76 -12.53
C LYS A 570 8.30 -14.18 -12.49
N ASP A 571 9.04 -14.30 -13.59
CA ASP A 571 10.42 -13.81 -13.76
C ASP A 571 11.45 -14.46 -12.80
N CYS A 572 11.15 -15.63 -12.22
CA CYS A 572 12.13 -16.45 -11.51
C CYS A 572 12.98 -17.21 -12.53
N ILE A 573 13.85 -16.49 -13.23
CA ILE A 573 14.55 -16.97 -14.44
C ILE A 573 15.50 -18.18 -14.20
N LYS A 574 15.98 -18.37 -12.95
CA LYS A 574 16.82 -19.50 -12.57
C LYS A 574 16.07 -20.63 -11.88
N LEU A 575 14.75 -20.55 -11.75
CA LEU A 575 13.97 -21.61 -11.12
C LEU A 575 14.04 -22.89 -11.96
N GLU A 576 14.71 -23.90 -11.44
CA GLU A 576 14.98 -25.17 -12.13
C GLU A 576 13.89 -26.21 -11.87
N SER A 577 13.38 -26.24 -10.63
CA SER A 577 12.36 -27.21 -10.22
C SER A 577 11.38 -26.62 -9.21
N VAL A 578 10.12 -27.03 -9.32
CA VAL A 578 9.04 -26.70 -8.39
C VAL A 578 8.33 -27.98 -7.98
N HIS A 579 8.24 -28.20 -6.68
CA HIS A 579 7.34 -29.22 -6.12
C HIS A 579 6.01 -28.53 -5.76
N ILE A 580 4.92 -28.99 -6.35
CA ILE A 580 3.57 -28.49 -6.08
C ILE A 580 2.89 -29.40 -5.06
N GLY A 581 2.41 -28.82 -3.96
CA GLY A 581 1.69 -29.54 -2.91
C GLY A 581 0.40 -30.21 -3.40
N SER A 582 0.04 -31.32 -2.76
CA SER A 582 -1.07 -32.19 -3.20
C SER A 582 -2.46 -31.55 -3.16
N GLU A 583 -2.68 -30.50 -2.37
CA GLU A 583 -3.99 -29.81 -2.24
C GLU A 583 -4.16 -28.63 -3.17
N VAL A 584 -3.15 -28.26 -3.99
CA VAL A 584 -3.25 -27.14 -4.92
C VAL A 584 -4.34 -27.40 -5.96
N LYS A 585 -5.33 -26.50 -6.00
CA LYS A 585 -6.49 -26.54 -6.93
C LYS A 585 -6.38 -25.53 -8.04
N THR A 586 -5.73 -24.40 -7.78
CA THR A 586 -5.65 -23.28 -8.72
C THR A 586 -4.24 -22.75 -8.82
N ILE A 587 -3.80 -22.48 -10.06
CA ILE A 587 -2.58 -21.78 -10.38
C ILE A 587 -2.99 -20.54 -11.17
N GLY A 588 -2.65 -19.36 -10.68
CA GLY A 588 -3.06 -18.09 -11.25
C GLY A 588 -2.41 -17.78 -12.59
N HIS A 589 -2.96 -16.78 -13.27
CA HIS A 589 -2.42 -16.33 -14.55
C HIS A 589 -0.95 -15.89 -14.40
N GLN A 590 -0.11 -16.23 -15.38
CA GLN A 590 1.32 -15.91 -15.43
C GLN A 590 2.14 -16.39 -14.21
N ALA A 591 1.63 -17.35 -13.42
CA ALA A 591 2.26 -17.72 -12.14
C ALA A 591 3.74 -18.12 -12.28
N PHE A 592 4.12 -18.78 -13.37
CA PHE A 592 5.50 -19.20 -13.70
C PHE A 592 6.02 -18.60 -15.01
N MET A 593 5.41 -17.52 -15.50
CA MET A 593 5.83 -16.87 -16.73
C MET A 593 7.30 -16.46 -16.65
N ASN A 594 8.07 -16.70 -17.70
CA ASN A 594 9.50 -16.41 -17.83
C ASN A 594 10.41 -17.18 -16.83
N CYS A 595 9.96 -18.29 -16.27
CA CYS A 595 10.83 -19.21 -15.54
C CYS A 595 11.67 -20.02 -16.56
N THR A 596 12.64 -19.35 -17.19
CA THR A 596 13.35 -19.90 -18.36
C THR A 596 14.20 -21.13 -18.07
N SER A 597 14.62 -21.34 -16.82
CA SER A 597 15.37 -22.53 -16.38
C SER A 597 14.48 -23.67 -15.89
N LEU A 598 13.15 -23.48 -15.79
CA LEU A 598 12.23 -24.49 -15.26
C LEU A 598 12.22 -25.70 -16.20
N ALA A 599 12.88 -26.76 -15.75
CA ALA A 599 13.02 -28.01 -16.52
C ALA A 599 11.92 -29.03 -16.17
N GLU A 600 11.43 -28.97 -14.93
CA GLU A 600 10.57 -29.99 -14.35
C GLU A 600 9.55 -29.36 -13.37
N ILE A 601 8.29 -29.71 -13.51
CA ILE A 601 7.22 -29.35 -12.58
C ILE A 601 6.23 -30.51 -12.48
N ASN A 602 5.89 -30.90 -11.26
CA ASN A 602 4.89 -31.94 -10.98
C ASN A 602 3.52 -31.29 -10.77
N LEU A 603 2.62 -31.41 -11.76
CA LEU A 603 1.24 -30.93 -11.65
C LEU A 603 0.38 -32.06 -11.04
N THR A 604 -0.28 -31.75 -9.92
CA THR A 604 -1.10 -32.72 -9.19
C THR A 604 -2.48 -32.91 -9.84
N ASP A 605 -3.12 -34.05 -9.59
CA ASP A 605 -4.46 -34.37 -10.08
C ASP A 605 -5.56 -33.45 -9.52
N ARG A 606 -5.27 -32.62 -8.55
CA ARG A 606 -6.25 -31.67 -7.96
C ARG A 606 -6.32 -30.33 -8.65
N ILE A 607 -5.33 -29.98 -9.47
CA ILE A 607 -5.32 -28.72 -10.22
C ILE A 607 -6.48 -28.73 -11.20
N ALA A 608 -7.38 -27.74 -11.07
CA ALA A 608 -8.55 -27.61 -11.91
C ALA A 608 -8.45 -26.47 -12.93
N THR A 609 -7.62 -25.47 -12.67
CA THR A 609 -7.49 -24.29 -13.54
C THR A 609 -6.11 -23.66 -13.46
N PHE A 610 -5.68 -23.06 -14.59
CA PHE A 610 -4.48 -22.23 -14.75
C PHE A 610 -4.82 -20.73 -14.91
N ASP A 611 -6.07 -20.34 -14.62
CA ASP A 611 -6.59 -19.01 -14.93
C ASP A 611 -7.31 -18.40 -13.73
N TYR A 612 -6.73 -18.57 -12.54
CA TYR A 612 -7.28 -17.95 -11.35
C TYR A 612 -6.82 -16.50 -11.24
N ASP A 613 -7.77 -15.60 -11.47
CA ASP A 613 -7.62 -14.16 -11.23
C ASP A 613 -8.85 -13.67 -10.45
N HIS A 614 -8.66 -12.98 -9.34
CA HIS A 614 -9.68 -12.50 -8.38
C HIS A 614 -10.86 -11.67 -8.99
N GLY A 615 -11.28 -11.95 -10.23
CA GLY A 615 -12.45 -11.34 -10.85
C GLY A 615 -12.20 -10.62 -12.17
N TYR A 616 -11.02 -10.70 -12.74
CA TYR A 616 -10.71 -10.14 -14.05
C TYR A 616 -10.66 -11.25 -15.11
N THR A 617 -11.73 -11.45 -15.85
CA THR A 617 -11.87 -12.51 -16.90
C THR A 617 -11.21 -12.14 -18.23
N SER A 618 -10.47 -11.02 -18.29
CA SER A 618 -9.92 -10.48 -19.55
C SER A 618 -8.42 -10.69 -19.76
N HIS A 619 -7.71 -11.27 -18.78
CA HIS A 619 -6.27 -11.50 -18.91
C HIS A 619 -5.97 -12.88 -19.50
N PRO A 620 -4.94 -13.01 -20.37
CA PRO A 620 -4.49 -14.33 -20.84
C PRO A 620 -3.87 -15.10 -19.67
N SER A 621 -4.07 -16.42 -19.63
CA SER A 621 -3.52 -17.30 -18.58
C SER A 621 -2.01 -17.27 -18.54
N GLU A 622 -1.34 -17.51 -19.65
CA GLU A 622 0.13 -17.46 -19.85
C GLU A 622 0.94 -18.06 -18.70
N THR A 623 0.39 -19.03 -17.98
CA THR A 623 0.90 -19.54 -16.68
C THR A 623 2.37 -19.98 -16.75
N PHE A 624 2.76 -20.70 -17.79
CA PHE A 624 4.12 -21.21 -18.04
C PHE A 624 4.77 -20.59 -19.29
N LYS A 625 4.26 -19.48 -19.79
CA LYS A 625 4.81 -18.84 -20.97
C LYS A 625 6.29 -18.55 -20.82
N ASN A 626 7.08 -18.82 -21.86
CA ASN A 626 8.54 -18.69 -21.89
C ASN A 626 9.29 -19.58 -20.88
N CYS A 627 8.73 -20.71 -20.43
CA CYS A 627 9.50 -21.73 -19.69
C CYS A 627 10.30 -22.56 -20.70
N THR A 628 11.38 -21.98 -21.21
CA THR A 628 12.13 -22.50 -22.35
C THR A 628 12.90 -23.80 -22.08
N SER A 629 13.17 -24.13 -20.83
CA SER A 629 13.82 -25.38 -20.42
C SER A 629 12.84 -26.51 -20.11
N LEU A 630 11.54 -26.23 -20.05
CA LEU A 630 10.52 -27.22 -19.74
C LEU A 630 10.46 -28.28 -20.85
N THR A 631 10.64 -29.57 -20.47
CA THR A 631 10.75 -30.64 -21.45
C THR A 631 9.51 -31.50 -21.60
N THR A 632 8.80 -31.71 -20.50
CA THR A 632 7.60 -32.55 -20.45
C THR A 632 6.56 -31.94 -19.51
N ILE A 633 5.28 -32.12 -19.84
CA ILE A 633 4.14 -31.76 -18.98
C ILE A 633 3.16 -32.93 -18.95
N VAL A 634 2.75 -33.29 -17.75
CA VAL A 634 1.63 -34.19 -17.50
C VAL A 634 0.55 -33.36 -16.80
N LEU A 635 -0.61 -33.23 -17.44
CA LEU A 635 -1.72 -32.47 -16.85
C LEU A 635 -2.46 -33.30 -15.82
N GLY A 636 -2.84 -32.65 -14.71
CA GLY A 636 -3.67 -33.28 -13.67
C GLY A 636 -5.09 -33.58 -14.18
N LYS A 637 -5.71 -34.67 -13.68
CA LYS A 637 -7.00 -35.19 -14.19
C LYS A 637 -8.22 -34.25 -14.05
N ARG A 638 -8.12 -33.15 -13.34
CA ARG A 638 -9.18 -32.17 -13.15
C ARG A 638 -9.06 -30.93 -14.02
N VAL A 639 -8.01 -30.81 -14.82
CA VAL A 639 -7.88 -29.69 -15.77
C VAL A 639 -8.88 -29.87 -16.90
N THR A 640 -10.00 -29.16 -16.85
CA THR A 640 -11.03 -29.22 -17.90
C THR A 640 -10.75 -28.27 -19.05
N ALA A 641 -9.97 -27.23 -18.83
CA ALA A 641 -9.62 -26.25 -19.85
C ALA A 641 -8.20 -25.74 -19.67
N MET A 642 -7.45 -25.68 -20.75
CA MET A 642 -6.19 -24.95 -20.82
C MET A 642 -6.47 -23.54 -21.35
N GLY A 643 -6.19 -22.53 -20.54
CA GLY A 643 -6.42 -21.12 -20.88
C GLY A 643 -5.49 -20.60 -21.98
N THR A 644 -5.63 -19.32 -22.29
CA THR A 644 -4.87 -18.64 -23.33
C THR A 644 -3.37 -18.62 -23.01
N GLY A 645 -2.55 -19.13 -23.93
CA GLY A 645 -1.09 -19.01 -23.88
C GLY A 645 -0.41 -19.77 -22.74
N VAL A 646 -1.06 -20.74 -22.09
CA VAL A 646 -0.54 -21.42 -20.88
C VAL A 646 0.89 -21.88 -21.04
N PHE A 647 1.25 -22.51 -22.15
CA PHE A 647 2.58 -23.02 -22.48
C PHE A 647 3.21 -22.31 -23.70
N ALA A 648 2.75 -21.10 -24.03
CA ALA A 648 3.28 -20.38 -25.18
C ALA A 648 4.78 -20.14 -25.02
N ASP A 649 5.52 -20.29 -26.12
CA ASP A 649 6.97 -20.08 -26.20
C ASP A 649 7.79 -21.02 -25.28
N CYS A 650 7.22 -22.16 -24.85
CA CYS A 650 7.97 -23.24 -24.17
C CYS A 650 8.79 -24.02 -25.22
N THR A 651 9.86 -23.37 -25.69
CA THR A 651 10.67 -23.88 -26.83
C THR A 651 11.36 -25.23 -26.58
N GLY A 652 11.58 -25.60 -25.30
CA GLY A 652 12.14 -26.87 -24.92
C GLY A 652 11.15 -28.05 -24.80
N LEU A 653 9.83 -27.74 -24.80
CA LEU A 653 8.78 -28.74 -24.57
C LEU A 653 8.71 -29.74 -25.70
N LYS A 654 9.00 -31.02 -25.37
CA LYS A 654 9.03 -32.15 -26.31
C LYS A 654 7.75 -32.95 -26.34
N SER A 655 7.10 -33.09 -25.19
CA SER A 655 5.85 -33.85 -25.07
C SER A 655 4.92 -33.25 -24.05
N VAL A 656 3.64 -33.39 -24.29
CA VAL A 656 2.54 -33.03 -23.38
C VAL A 656 1.59 -34.23 -23.31
N ASP A 657 1.23 -34.62 -22.07
CA ASP A 657 0.20 -35.62 -21.83
C ASP A 657 -1.10 -34.88 -21.43
N ILE A 658 -2.08 -34.94 -22.35
CA ILE A 658 -3.40 -34.32 -22.17
C ILE A 658 -4.38 -35.46 -21.85
N HIS A 659 -4.83 -35.52 -20.60
CA HIS A 659 -5.68 -36.62 -20.15
C HIS A 659 -7.15 -36.48 -20.61
N ASP A 660 -7.89 -37.59 -20.57
CA ASP A 660 -9.34 -37.62 -20.73
C ASP A 660 -10.03 -36.80 -19.64
N GLY A 661 -10.87 -35.83 -20.04
CA GLY A 661 -11.50 -34.84 -19.17
C GLY A 661 -11.16 -33.39 -19.53
N CYS A 662 -10.07 -33.17 -20.27
CA CYS A 662 -9.80 -31.83 -20.84
C CYS A 662 -10.79 -31.58 -21.99
N GLU A 663 -11.56 -30.49 -21.89
CA GLU A 663 -12.61 -30.12 -22.85
C GLU A 663 -12.16 -29.03 -23.83
N LEU A 664 -11.15 -28.23 -23.46
CA LEU A 664 -10.73 -27.07 -24.22
C LEU A 664 -9.21 -26.91 -24.26
N ILE A 665 -8.63 -26.74 -25.45
CA ILE A 665 -7.28 -26.25 -25.66
C ILE A 665 -7.37 -24.79 -26.08
N GLY A 666 -6.99 -23.89 -25.17
CA GLY A 666 -7.19 -22.45 -25.33
C GLY A 666 -6.30 -21.80 -26.39
N LYS A 667 -6.63 -20.54 -26.70
CA LYS A 667 -5.92 -19.75 -27.70
C LYS A 667 -4.42 -19.66 -27.39
N SER A 668 -3.60 -19.90 -28.44
CA SER A 668 -2.13 -19.85 -28.36
C SER A 668 -1.51 -20.73 -27.27
N CYS A 669 -2.23 -21.73 -26.74
CA CYS A 669 -1.83 -22.50 -25.55
C CYS A 669 -0.42 -23.09 -25.68
N PHE A 670 -0.05 -23.68 -26.84
CA PHE A 670 1.26 -24.23 -27.17
C PHE A 670 1.98 -23.48 -28.30
N SER A 671 1.56 -22.22 -28.57
CA SER A 671 2.17 -21.42 -29.62
C SER A 671 3.68 -21.28 -29.38
N GLY A 672 4.50 -21.51 -30.39
CA GLY A 672 5.95 -21.39 -30.29
C GLY A 672 6.68 -22.55 -29.57
N CYS A 673 6.00 -23.65 -29.24
CA CYS A 673 6.64 -24.85 -28.70
C CYS A 673 7.42 -25.58 -29.80
N THR A 674 8.59 -25.05 -30.15
CA THR A 674 9.38 -25.48 -31.32
C THR A 674 10.01 -26.86 -31.21
N SER A 675 10.09 -27.43 -30.01
CA SER A 675 10.59 -28.81 -29.78
C SER A 675 9.48 -29.84 -29.60
N LEU A 676 8.21 -29.46 -29.61
CA LEU A 676 7.08 -30.39 -29.43
C LEU A 676 7.04 -31.36 -30.60
N GLU A 677 7.29 -32.65 -30.33
CA GLU A 677 7.46 -33.69 -31.37
C GLU A 677 6.12 -34.29 -31.79
N SER A 678 5.21 -34.46 -30.84
CA SER A 678 3.89 -35.02 -31.12
C SER A 678 2.86 -34.56 -30.11
N VAL A 679 1.60 -34.56 -30.47
CA VAL A 679 0.47 -34.33 -29.57
C VAL A 679 -0.63 -35.36 -29.85
N GLU A 680 -1.18 -35.93 -28.79
CA GLU A 680 -2.42 -36.72 -28.82
C GLU A 680 -3.48 -35.96 -28.02
N ILE A 681 -4.54 -35.57 -28.74
CA ILE A 681 -5.63 -34.76 -28.16
C ILE A 681 -6.77 -35.71 -27.86
N PRO A 682 -7.20 -35.86 -26.60
CA PRO A 682 -8.21 -36.85 -26.22
C PRO A 682 -9.60 -36.50 -26.77
N ALA A 683 -10.48 -37.51 -26.83
CA ALA A 683 -11.84 -37.36 -27.33
C ALA A 683 -12.73 -36.48 -26.43
N SER A 684 -12.31 -36.15 -25.23
CA SER A 684 -13.02 -35.19 -24.36
C SER A 684 -12.89 -33.74 -24.83
N VAL A 685 -11.83 -33.41 -25.56
CA VAL A 685 -11.63 -32.05 -26.10
C VAL A 685 -12.64 -31.76 -27.17
N THR A 686 -13.40 -30.68 -27.02
CA THR A 686 -14.43 -30.25 -28.00
C THR A 686 -13.95 -29.14 -28.93
N SER A 687 -12.98 -28.32 -28.47
CA SER A 687 -12.43 -27.20 -29.24
C SER A 687 -10.92 -27.06 -29.09
N ILE A 688 -10.27 -26.81 -30.25
CA ILE A 688 -8.88 -26.37 -30.34
C ILE A 688 -8.92 -24.91 -30.80
N GLU A 689 -8.65 -23.96 -29.88
CA GLU A 689 -8.83 -22.55 -30.20
C GLU A 689 -7.72 -21.96 -31.08
N ALA A 690 -7.90 -20.69 -31.46
CA ALA A 690 -7.01 -19.98 -32.36
C ALA A 690 -5.54 -20.05 -31.97
N GLN A 691 -4.68 -20.39 -32.96
CA GLN A 691 -3.22 -20.42 -32.78
C GLN A 691 -2.73 -21.44 -31.72
N ALA A 692 -3.54 -22.38 -31.24
CA ALA A 692 -3.21 -23.27 -30.13
C ALA A 692 -1.84 -23.96 -30.27
N PHE A 693 -1.46 -24.40 -31.50
CA PHE A 693 -0.15 -25.00 -31.81
C PHE A 693 0.61 -24.20 -32.90
N TYR A 694 0.35 -22.89 -32.99
CA TYR A 694 1.02 -22.04 -33.97
C TYR A 694 2.54 -22.07 -33.81
N GLY A 695 3.27 -22.34 -34.90
CA GLY A 695 4.72 -22.34 -34.88
C GLY A 695 5.38 -23.49 -34.12
N CYS A 696 4.67 -24.61 -33.87
CA CYS A 696 5.28 -25.85 -33.34
C CYS A 696 6.08 -26.53 -34.45
N THR A 697 7.23 -25.93 -34.78
CA THR A 697 8.05 -26.35 -35.95
C THR A 697 8.70 -27.70 -35.79
N GLY A 698 8.76 -28.26 -34.57
CA GLY A 698 9.26 -29.57 -34.26
C GLY A 698 8.28 -30.72 -34.41
N MET A 699 6.99 -30.41 -34.50
CA MET A 699 5.89 -31.40 -34.49
C MET A 699 5.90 -32.27 -35.75
N LEU A 700 6.03 -33.60 -35.53
CA LEU A 700 6.03 -34.61 -36.56
C LEU A 700 4.62 -35.22 -36.79
N LYS A 701 3.86 -35.35 -35.67
CA LYS A 701 2.57 -36.05 -35.69
C LYS A 701 1.58 -35.37 -34.75
N ALA A 702 0.32 -35.27 -35.20
CA ALA A 702 -0.81 -34.86 -34.37
C ALA A 702 -1.97 -35.86 -34.52
N ILE A 703 -2.57 -36.24 -33.39
CA ILE A 703 -3.79 -37.05 -33.35
C ILE A 703 -4.87 -36.18 -32.67
N VAL A 704 -5.92 -35.89 -33.40
CA VAL A 704 -7.08 -35.14 -32.91
C VAL A 704 -8.18 -36.14 -32.59
N GLY A 705 -8.60 -36.19 -31.32
CA GLY A 705 -9.61 -37.15 -30.87
C GLY A 705 -10.99 -36.92 -31.48
N ASP A 706 -11.81 -37.97 -31.47
CA ASP A 706 -13.09 -38.00 -32.10
C ASP A 706 -14.12 -36.99 -31.58
N GLY A 707 -13.97 -36.51 -30.33
CA GLY A 707 -14.88 -35.51 -29.77
C GLY A 707 -14.63 -34.06 -30.19
N VAL A 708 -13.51 -33.79 -30.89
CA VAL A 708 -13.20 -32.42 -31.31
C VAL A 708 -14.17 -31.97 -32.42
N VAL A 709 -14.90 -30.90 -32.14
CA VAL A 709 -15.88 -30.28 -33.03
C VAL A 709 -15.30 -29.14 -33.84
N THR A 710 -14.36 -28.38 -33.24
CA THR A 710 -13.81 -27.17 -33.83
C THR A 710 -12.28 -27.13 -33.73
N ILE A 711 -11.63 -26.85 -34.87
CA ILE A 711 -10.23 -26.40 -34.97
C ILE A 711 -10.31 -24.96 -35.48
N GLU A 712 -9.88 -23.98 -34.64
CA GLU A 712 -9.99 -22.56 -34.96
C GLU A 712 -8.86 -22.07 -35.88
N GLU A 713 -8.87 -20.76 -36.17
CA GLU A 713 -7.93 -20.09 -37.06
C GLU A 713 -6.45 -20.32 -36.63
N LYS A 714 -5.60 -20.62 -37.63
CA LYS A 714 -4.14 -20.76 -37.45
C LYS A 714 -3.73 -21.80 -36.40
N ALA A 715 -4.61 -22.70 -35.97
CA ALA A 715 -4.35 -23.60 -34.83
C ALA A 715 -3.07 -24.42 -35.00
N PHE A 716 -2.72 -24.94 -36.21
CA PHE A 716 -1.47 -25.65 -36.52
C PHE A 716 -0.65 -24.91 -37.60
N MET A 717 -0.87 -23.63 -37.82
CA MET A 717 -0.11 -22.86 -38.81
C MET A 717 1.38 -22.86 -38.48
N ASP A 718 2.22 -22.96 -39.49
CA ASP A 718 3.71 -23.00 -39.38
C ASP A 718 4.28 -24.25 -38.66
N CYS A 719 3.50 -25.33 -38.50
CA CYS A 719 4.02 -26.64 -38.05
C CYS A 719 4.80 -27.30 -39.21
N SER A 720 5.98 -26.77 -39.50
CA SER A 720 6.72 -27.04 -40.70
C SER A 720 7.20 -28.50 -40.87
N LYS A 721 7.36 -29.23 -39.76
CA LYS A 721 7.73 -30.64 -39.76
C LYS A 721 6.56 -31.61 -39.61
N LEU A 722 5.33 -31.13 -39.52
CA LEU A 722 4.15 -31.98 -39.36
C LEU A 722 4.00 -32.90 -40.60
N GLU A 723 4.33 -34.18 -40.45
CA GLU A 723 4.27 -35.19 -41.52
C GLU A 723 2.90 -35.83 -41.63
N SER A 724 2.21 -36.04 -40.51
CA SER A 724 0.90 -36.69 -40.44
C SER A 724 -0.01 -36.06 -39.41
N ILE A 725 -1.29 -35.96 -39.75
CA ILE A 725 -2.39 -35.58 -38.85
C ILE A 725 -3.57 -36.51 -39.01
N THR A 726 -4.11 -37.00 -37.90
CA THR A 726 -5.39 -37.69 -37.84
C THR A 726 -6.44 -36.73 -37.29
N LEU A 727 -7.55 -36.52 -38.01
CA LEU A 727 -8.65 -35.66 -37.62
C LEU A 727 -9.82 -36.48 -37.08
N GLY A 728 -10.36 -36.10 -35.94
CA GLY A 728 -11.46 -36.76 -35.26
C GLY A 728 -12.77 -36.78 -36.09
N SER A 729 -13.56 -37.83 -35.94
CA SER A 729 -14.77 -38.08 -36.78
C SER A 729 -15.87 -37.02 -36.56
N GLU A 730 -16.01 -36.41 -35.40
CA GLU A 730 -17.05 -35.39 -35.10
C GLU A 730 -16.66 -33.96 -35.50
N LEU A 731 -15.48 -33.76 -36.09
CA LEU A 731 -15.00 -32.45 -36.53
C LEU A 731 -15.97 -31.81 -37.55
N ARG A 732 -16.40 -30.58 -37.28
CA ARG A 732 -17.38 -29.82 -38.09
C ARG A 732 -16.80 -28.58 -38.76
N THR A 733 -15.81 -27.97 -38.11
CA THR A 733 -15.20 -26.71 -38.59
C THR A 733 -13.69 -26.74 -38.50
N ILE A 734 -13.04 -26.28 -39.57
CA ILE A 734 -11.60 -26.02 -39.63
C ILE A 734 -11.43 -24.55 -40.02
N GLY A 735 -10.75 -23.81 -39.18
CA GLY A 735 -10.59 -22.36 -39.28
C GLY A 735 -9.63 -21.90 -40.37
N PHE A 736 -9.67 -20.62 -40.61
CA PHE A 736 -8.79 -19.88 -41.52
C PHE A 736 -7.31 -20.18 -41.24
N SER A 737 -6.55 -20.50 -42.27
CA SER A 737 -5.12 -20.82 -42.20
C SER A 737 -4.72 -21.89 -41.17
N ALA A 738 -5.64 -22.77 -40.75
CA ALA A 738 -5.39 -23.68 -39.60
C ALA A 738 -4.14 -24.56 -39.79
N PHE A 739 -3.81 -24.99 -41.02
CA PHE A 739 -2.66 -25.82 -41.38
C PHE A 739 -1.72 -25.15 -42.40
N ARG A 740 -1.82 -23.83 -42.56
CA ARG A 740 -0.97 -23.11 -43.49
C ARG A 740 0.52 -23.33 -43.16
N ASN A 741 1.34 -23.57 -44.21
CA ASN A 741 2.77 -23.82 -44.09
C ASN A 741 3.15 -25.13 -43.35
N CYS A 742 2.27 -26.10 -43.23
CA CYS A 742 2.64 -27.46 -42.82
C CYS A 742 3.34 -28.15 -44.00
N VAL A 743 4.57 -27.68 -44.27
CA VAL A 743 5.29 -28.04 -45.54
C VAL A 743 5.67 -29.50 -45.66
N ALA A 744 5.74 -30.26 -44.56
CA ALA A 744 6.05 -31.68 -44.51
C ALA A 744 4.82 -32.59 -44.58
N LEU A 745 3.61 -32.05 -44.45
CA LEU A 745 2.38 -32.83 -44.40
C LEU A 745 2.16 -33.57 -45.70
N THR A 746 2.05 -34.93 -45.60
CA THR A 746 2.01 -35.82 -46.78
C THR A 746 0.58 -36.19 -47.23
N GLU A 747 -0.34 -36.33 -46.28
CA GLU A 747 -1.71 -36.70 -46.54
C GLU A 747 -2.66 -36.05 -45.54
N VAL A 748 -3.86 -35.73 -45.95
CA VAL A 748 -4.95 -35.30 -45.08
C VAL A 748 -6.28 -35.88 -45.52
N VAL A 749 -7.00 -36.47 -44.56
CA VAL A 749 -8.39 -36.95 -44.73
C VAL A 749 -9.28 -36.03 -43.89
N ILE A 750 -10.12 -35.26 -44.56
CA ILE A 750 -11.09 -34.38 -43.91
C ILE A 750 -12.33 -35.21 -43.53
N PRO A 751 -12.76 -35.23 -42.26
CA PRO A 751 -13.88 -36.01 -41.79
C PRO A 751 -15.20 -35.64 -42.47
N ASP A 752 -16.14 -36.59 -42.52
CA ASP A 752 -17.40 -36.43 -43.22
C ASP A 752 -18.35 -35.36 -42.62
N TYR A 753 -18.18 -35.00 -41.37
CA TYR A 753 -19.01 -33.95 -40.70
C TYR A 753 -18.48 -32.52 -40.91
N VAL A 754 -17.28 -32.32 -41.43
CA VAL A 754 -16.76 -30.98 -41.73
C VAL A 754 -17.62 -30.32 -42.80
N THR A 755 -18.14 -29.14 -42.51
CA THR A 755 -19.02 -28.39 -43.39
C THR A 755 -18.34 -27.27 -44.16
N THR A 756 -17.30 -26.67 -43.54
CA THR A 756 -16.55 -25.57 -44.13
C THR A 756 -15.04 -25.69 -43.78
N LEU A 757 -14.20 -25.19 -44.69
CA LEU A 757 -12.76 -25.05 -44.51
C LEU A 757 -12.39 -23.56 -44.38
N ASP A 758 -13.30 -22.74 -43.80
CA ASP A 758 -13.17 -21.29 -43.74
C ASP A 758 -13.93 -20.69 -42.55
N TYR A 759 -13.78 -21.30 -41.39
CA TYR A 759 -14.45 -20.79 -40.23
C TYR A 759 -13.62 -19.65 -39.61
N ASP A 760 -14.14 -18.40 -39.72
CA ASP A 760 -13.61 -17.20 -39.07
C ASP A 760 -14.75 -16.50 -38.32
N HIS A 761 -14.55 -16.27 -37.03
CA HIS A 761 -15.55 -15.61 -36.18
C HIS A 761 -15.76 -14.13 -36.49
N SER A 762 -14.91 -13.47 -37.29
CA SER A 762 -14.90 -12.01 -37.35
C SER A 762 -14.82 -11.34 -38.73
N TYR A 763 -14.36 -12.01 -39.81
CA TYR A 763 -14.14 -11.35 -41.11
C TYR A 763 -14.40 -12.25 -42.31
N THR A 764 -15.37 -11.90 -43.12
CA THR A 764 -15.76 -12.64 -44.37
C THR A 764 -14.93 -12.28 -45.60
N SER A 765 -13.85 -11.47 -45.47
CA SER A 765 -13.10 -10.89 -46.59
C SER A 765 -11.73 -11.49 -46.85
N HIS A 766 -11.26 -12.43 -46.02
CA HIS A 766 -9.95 -13.06 -46.20
C HIS A 766 -9.99 -14.39 -46.94
N PRO A 767 -8.92 -14.76 -47.72
CA PRO A 767 -8.84 -16.11 -48.29
C PRO A 767 -8.68 -17.15 -47.19
N SER A 768 -9.27 -18.31 -47.30
CA SER A 768 -9.27 -19.39 -46.29
C SER A 768 -7.87 -19.87 -45.94
N ASN A 769 -7.02 -20.06 -46.93
CA ASN A 769 -5.63 -20.48 -46.79
C ASN A 769 -5.41 -21.73 -45.91
N THR A 770 -6.42 -22.54 -45.65
CA THR A 770 -6.42 -23.56 -44.59
C THR A 770 -5.23 -24.53 -44.70
N PHE A 771 -4.87 -25.02 -45.89
CA PHE A 771 -3.74 -25.89 -46.20
C PHE A 771 -2.77 -25.23 -47.20
N THR A 772 -2.77 -23.92 -47.32
CA THR A 772 -1.87 -23.21 -48.24
C THR A 772 -0.41 -23.54 -47.92
N ASN A 773 0.36 -23.86 -48.99
CA ASN A 773 1.79 -24.14 -48.90
C ASN A 773 2.14 -25.42 -48.09
N CYS A 774 1.23 -26.43 -48.07
CA CYS A 774 1.56 -27.80 -47.64
C CYS A 774 2.31 -28.49 -48.79
N ALA A 775 3.60 -28.14 -48.98
CA ALA A 775 4.34 -28.45 -50.21
C ALA A 775 4.59 -29.95 -50.42
N ALA A 776 4.66 -30.78 -49.37
CA ALA A 776 4.81 -32.22 -49.42
C ALA A 776 3.50 -32.99 -49.61
N LEU A 777 2.35 -32.32 -49.51
CA LEU A 777 1.02 -32.95 -49.57
C LEU A 777 0.84 -33.71 -50.90
N LYS A 778 0.66 -35.03 -50.79
CA LYS A 778 0.46 -35.92 -51.97
C LYS A 778 -1.01 -36.25 -52.21
N ARG A 779 -1.81 -36.36 -51.15
CA ARG A 779 -3.19 -36.79 -51.22
C ARG A 779 -4.07 -35.95 -50.31
N VAL A 780 -5.25 -35.57 -50.77
CA VAL A 780 -6.32 -34.99 -49.98
C VAL A 780 -7.63 -35.71 -50.24
N THR A 781 -8.33 -36.11 -49.16
CA THR A 781 -9.69 -36.64 -49.23
C THR A 781 -10.63 -35.72 -48.49
N LEU A 782 -11.65 -35.18 -49.17
CA LEU A 782 -12.63 -34.28 -48.60
C LEU A 782 -13.84 -35.04 -48.04
N GLY A 783 -14.38 -34.60 -46.90
CA GLY A 783 -15.57 -35.19 -46.29
C GLY A 783 -16.86 -34.91 -47.09
N LYS A 784 -17.89 -35.71 -46.82
CA LYS A 784 -19.18 -35.66 -47.56
C LYS A 784 -20.01 -34.38 -47.31
N ARG A 785 -19.78 -33.66 -46.23
CA ARG A 785 -20.60 -32.48 -45.88
C ARG A 785 -19.94 -31.14 -46.19
N ILE A 786 -18.75 -31.15 -46.79
CA ILE A 786 -18.10 -29.91 -47.22
C ILE A 786 -18.95 -29.24 -48.28
N SER A 787 -19.71 -28.21 -47.88
CA SER A 787 -20.55 -27.43 -48.78
C SER A 787 -19.75 -26.33 -49.50
N SER A 788 -18.67 -25.85 -48.92
CA SER A 788 -17.84 -24.80 -49.51
C SER A 788 -16.37 -25.02 -49.18
N MET A 789 -15.51 -24.94 -50.18
CA MET A 789 -14.09 -24.73 -50.07
C MET A 789 -13.82 -23.24 -50.34
N GLY A 790 -13.31 -22.52 -49.38
CA GLY A 790 -12.97 -21.10 -49.50
C GLY A 790 -11.84 -20.84 -50.49
N ALA A 791 -11.39 -19.59 -50.59
CA ALA A 791 -10.30 -19.21 -51.44
C ALA A 791 -8.95 -19.74 -50.95
N GLU A 792 -8.09 -20.17 -51.88
CA GLU A 792 -6.69 -20.54 -51.63
C GLU A 792 -6.46 -21.70 -50.62
N VAL A 793 -7.49 -22.57 -50.41
CA VAL A 793 -7.45 -23.64 -49.38
C VAL A 793 -6.22 -24.55 -49.53
N PHE A 794 -5.94 -25.06 -50.72
CA PHE A 794 -4.79 -25.93 -51.06
C PHE A 794 -3.78 -25.22 -51.99
N SER A 795 -3.79 -23.92 -52.06
CA SER A 795 -2.85 -23.17 -52.88
C SER A 795 -1.42 -23.51 -52.55
N LYS A 796 -0.54 -23.64 -53.57
CA LYS A 796 0.88 -23.97 -53.45
C LYS A 796 1.19 -25.35 -52.83
N CYS A 797 0.24 -26.31 -52.88
CA CYS A 797 0.52 -27.71 -52.57
C CYS A 797 1.15 -28.39 -53.80
N ASN A 798 2.44 -28.07 -54.05
CA ASN A 798 3.10 -28.35 -55.30
C ASN A 798 3.23 -29.87 -55.58
N ASN A 799 3.27 -30.72 -54.54
CA ASN A 799 3.37 -32.17 -54.68
C ASN A 799 2.05 -32.91 -54.65
N LEU A 800 0.92 -32.20 -54.63
CA LEU A 800 -0.41 -32.81 -54.56
C LEU A 800 -0.67 -33.64 -55.83
N GLN A 801 -0.81 -34.94 -55.69
CA GLN A 801 -0.98 -35.91 -56.80
C GLN A 801 -2.42 -36.32 -56.94
N GLN A 802 -3.13 -36.50 -55.85
CA GLN A 802 -4.54 -36.95 -55.87
C GLN A 802 -5.43 -36.08 -54.98
N ILE A 803 -6.57 -35.70 -55.56
CA ILE A 803 -7.66 -34.95 -54.91
C ILE A 803 -8.93 -35.81 -54.98
N ILE A 804 -9.50 -36.11 -53.79
CA ILE A 804 -10.78 -36.84 -53.72
C ILE A 804 -11.83 -35.92 -53.14
N ILE A 805 -12.80 -35.49 -53.95
CA ILE A 805 -13.93 -34.65 -53.53
C ILE A 805 -15.14 -35.62 -53.43
N LYS A 806 -15.61 -35.82 -52.18
CA LYS A 806 -16.82 -36.62 -51.94
C LYS A 806 -18.07 -35.82 -52.33
N ASP A 807 -19.18 -36.50 -52.52
CA ASP A 807 -20.45 -35.87 -52.88
C ASP A 807 -20.89 -34.87 -51.78
N GLY A 808 -21.49 -33.72 -52.25
CA GLY A 808 -21.98 -32.67 -51.37
C GLY A 808 -21.24 -31.31 -51.42
N CYS A 809 -20.08 -31.25 -52.12
CA CYS A 809 -19.41 -29.99 -52.35
C CYS A 809 -20.20 -29.09 -53.30
N LYS A 810 -20.53 -27.85 -52.86
CA LYS A 810 -21.31 -26.90 -53.66
C LYS A 810 -20.49 -25.74 -54.21
N VAL A 811 -19.40 -25.38 -53.54
CA VAL A 811 -18.57 -24.23 -53.91
C VAL A 811 -17.09 -24.57 -53.84
N ILE A 812 -16.33 -24.25 -54.91
CA ILE A 812 -14.87 -24.29 -54.94
C ILE A 812 -14.37 -22.88 -55.21
N GLY A 813 -13.71 -22.30 -54.20
CA GLY A 813 -13.29 -20.90 -54.20
C GLY A 813 -12.14 -20.56 -55.14
N SER A 814 -11.86 -19.27 -55.25
CA SER A 814 -10.76 -18.70 -56.07
C SER A 814 -9.40 -19.28 -55.64
N LYS A 815 -8.58 -19.69 -56.63
CA LYS A 815 -7.24 -20.24 -56.44
C LYS A 815 -7.14 -21.41 -55.43
N CYS A 816 -8.23 -22.12 -55.23
CA CYS A 816 -8.31 -23.21 -54.24
C CYS A 816 -7.18 -24.24 -54.40
N PHE A 817 -6.85 -24.60 -55.67
CA PHE A 817 -5.74 -25.51 -56.03
C PHE A 817 -4.68 -24.83 -56.91
N ASP A 818 -4.48 -23.53 -56.75
CA ASP A 818 -3.45 -22.79 -57.50
C ASP A 818 -2.04 -23.24 -57.04
N GLY A 819 -1.14 -23.50 -58.03
CA GLY A 819 0.19 -24.02 -57.79
C GLY A 819 0.28 -25.53 -57.54
N CYS A 820 -0.84 -26.30 -57.60
CA CYS A 820 -0.83 -27.77 -57.50
C CYS A 820 -0.33 -28.40 -58.81
N SER A 821 0.91 -28.16 -59.18
CA SER A 821 1.49 -28.53 -60.53
C SER A 821 1.64 -30.01 -60.75
N ASN A 822 1.74 -30.84 -59.72
CA ASN A 822 1.95 -32.28 -59.79
C ASN A 822 0.66 -33.12 -59.70
N THR A 823 -0.52 -32.46 -59.74
CA THR A 823 -1.80 -33.17 -59.63
C THR A 823 -1.97 -34.10 -60.87
N LYS A 824 -2.14 -35.38 -60.60
CA LYS A 824 -2.31 -36.45 -61.60
C LYS A 824 -3.78 -36.85 -61.71
N THR A 825 -4.48 -36.91 -60.59
CA THR A 825 -5.84 -37.48 -60.51
C THR A 825 -6.73 -36.59 -59.63
N ILE A 826 -7.91 -36.27 -60.15
CA ILE A 826 -9.00 -35.63 -59.37
C ILE A 826 -10.21 -36.58 -59.50
N ILE A 827 -10.70 -37.03 -58.35
CA ILE A 827 -11.90 -37.85 -58.23
C ILE A 827 -12.96 -36.91 -57.61
N ASN A 828 -13.93 -36.53 -58.39
CA ASN A 828 -15.04 -35.68 -57.96
C ASN A 828 -16.36 -36.48 -58.00
N ASN A 829 -16.85 -36.86 -56.80
CA ASN A 829 -18.07 -37.64 -56.63
C ASN A 829 -19.36 -36.80 -56.70
N CYS A 830 -19.30 -35.49 -56.96
CA CYS A 830 -20.45 -34.62 -56.99
C CYS A 830 -21.26 -34.87 -58.27
N VAL A 831 -22.49 -35.28 -58.11
CA VAL A 831 -23.49 -35.44 -59.27
C VAL A 831 -23.91 -34.02 -59.68
N GLU A 832 -24.18 -33.12 -58.72
CA GLU A 832 -24.40 -31.69 -58.97
C GLU A 832 -23.08 -30.95 -59.08
N LEU A 833 -22.84 -30.21 -60.17
CA LEU A 833 -21.60 -29.49 -60.37
C LEU A 833 -21.42 -28.46 -59.27
N PRO A 834 -20.25 -28.46 -58.57
CA PRO A 834 -19.90 -27.36 -57.68
C PRO A 834 -19.78 -26.04 -58.45
N GLU A 835 -20.30 -24.96 -57.89
CA GLU A 835 -19.96 -23.60 -58.34
C GLU A 835 -18.45 -23.40 -58.17
N THR A 836 -17.73 -23.28 -59.24
CA THR A 836 -16.27 -23.33 -59.25
C THR A 836 -15.71 -22.05 -59.82
N ALA A 837 -14.86 -21.37 -59.07
CA ALA A 837 -14.19 -20.15 -59.54
C ALA A 837 -13.35 -20.44 -60.78
N ALA A 838 -13.37 -19.57 -61.81
CA ALA A 838 -12.66 -19.75 -63.06
C ALA A 838 -11.15 -19.99 -62.93
N ASN A 839 -10.58 -19.53 -61.86
CA ASN A 839 -9.16 -19.67 -61.47
C ASN A 839 -8.91 -20.66 -60.32
N ALA A 840 -9.88 -21.52 -60.00
CA ALA A 840 -9.76 -22.48 -58.89
C ALA A 840 -8.62 -23.47 -59.08
N PHE A 841 -8.30 -23.86 -60.32
CA PHE A 841 -7.19 -24.75 -60.65
C PHE A 841 -6.18 -24.03 -61.54
N SER A 842 -4.89 -24.35 -61.38
CA SER A 842 -3.81 -23.90 -62.26
C SER A 842 -3.27 -25.03 -63.17
N ASN A 843 -3.58 -26.30 -62.86
CA ASN A 843 -3.17 -27.45 -63.60
C ASN A 843 -4.41 -28.21 -64.13
N TYR A 844 -4.58 -28.26 -65.44
CA TYR A 844 -5.64 -28.96 -66.16
C TYR A 844 -5.17 -30.22 -66.91
N THR A 845 -3.92 -30.66 -66.70
CA THR A 845 -3.37 -31.89 -67.26
C THR A 845 -3.77 -33.15 -66.49
N ALA A 846 -4.28 -32.98 -65.24
CA ALA A 846 -4.77 -34.07 -64.40
C ALA A 846 -5.94 -34.80 -65.06
N ALA A 847 -6.07 -36.12 -64.82
CA ALA A 847 -7.24 -36.88 -65.15
C ALA A 847 -8.37 -36.64 -64.17
N LEU A 848 -9.55 -36.23 -64.68
CA LEU A 848 -10.75 -35.99 -63.86
C LEU A 848 -11.69 -37.18 -63.99
N TYR A 849 -12.07 -37.76 -62.85
CA TYR A 849 -13.02 -38.85 -62.76
C TYR A 849 -14.29 -38.32 -62.06
N VAL A 850 -15.46 -38.57 -62.76
CA VAL A 850 -16.74 -38.01 -62.26
C VAL A 850 -17.84 -39.11 -62.38
N PRO A 851 -19.00 -39.00 -61.70
CA PRO A 851 -20.11 -39.90 -61.81
C PRO A 851 -20.59 -39.98 -63.29
N ALA A 852 -21.00 -41.17 -63.75
CA ALA A 852 -21.39 -41.34 -65.09
C ALA A 852 -22.56 -40.44 -65.56
N GLU A 853 -23.53 -40.20 -64.68
CA GLU A 853 -24.65 -39.29 -64.84
C GLU A 853 -24.27 -37.83 -65.01
N ALA A 854 -23.17 -37.39 -64.44
CA ALA A 854 -22.70 -36.00 -64.48
C ALA A 854 -21.64 -35.75 -65.58
N LEU A 855 -21.11 -36.81 -66.23
CA LEU A 855 -20.01 -36.73 -67.20
C LEU A 855 -20.24 -35.69 -68.32
N ALA A 856 -21.43 -35.66 -68.85
CA ALA A 856 -21.76 -34.71 -69.94
C ALA A 856 -21.74 -33.26 -69.50
N THR A 857 -22.19 -32.98 -68.23
CA THR A 857 -22.22 -31.65 -67.60
C THR A 857 -20.83 -31.16 -67.33
N TYR A 858 -19.96 -32.03 -66.77
CA TYR A 858 -18.56 -31.68 -66.51
C TYR A 858 -17.78 -31.38 -67.82
N LYS A 859 -18.03 -32.10 -68.88
CA LYS A 859 -17.43 -31.83 -70.19
C LYS A 859 -17.89 -30.53 -70.85
N ALA A 860 -19.08 -30.04 -70.49
CA ALA A 860 -19.68 -28.85 -71.07
C ALA A 860 -19.44 -27.55 -70.25
N THR A 861 -19.02 -27.63 -68.99
CA THR A 861 -19.00 -26.49 -68.07
C THR A 861 -17.59 -26.11 -67.68
N GLU A 862 -17.20 -24.82 -67.88
CA GLU A 862 -15.93 -24.28 -67.31
C GLU A 862 -15.99 -24.13 -65.80
N PRO A 863 -14.89 -24.32 -65.14
CA PRO A 863 -13.52 -24.61 -65.61
C PRO A 863 -13.28 -26.12 -65.86
N TRP A 864 -14.19 -27.00 -65.52
CA TRP A 864 -14.09 -28.46 -65.62
C TRP A 864 -13.80 -28.96 -67.01
N SER A 865 -14.39 -28.35 -67.97
CA SER A 865 -14.18 -28.68 -69.37
C SER A 865 -12.73 -28.48 -69.89
N LYS A 866 -11.92 -27.79 -69.17
CA LYS A 866 -10.47 -27.56 -69.44
C LYS A 866 -9.61 -28.78 -69.18
N PHE A 867 -10.06 -29.75 -68.34
CA PHE A 867 -9.30 -30.98 -68.08
C PHE A 867 -9.16 -31.84 -69.35
N GLY A 868 -7.91 -32.21 -69.63
CA GLY A 868 -7.53 -32.96 -70.81
C GLY A 868 -8.15 -34.36 -70.88
N THR A 869 -8.40 -35.00 -69.76
CA THR A 869 -9.05 -36.31 -69.67
C THR A 869 -10.19 -36.23 -68.65
N ILE A 870 -11.39 -36.50 -69.02
CA ILE A 870 -12.58 -36.57 -68.16
C ILE A 870 -13.27 -37.94 -68.45
N SER A 871 -13.29 -38.82 -67.43
CA SER A 871 -13.75 -40.19 -67.47
C SER A 871 -14.74 -40.50 -66.34
N THR A 872 -15.42 -41.64 -66.39
CA THR A 872 -16.32 -42.04 -65.29
C THR A 872 -15.61 -42.80 -64.19
N ILE A 873 -16.08 -42.65 -62.93
CA ILE A 873 -15.56 -43.37 -61.75
C ILE A 873 -15.78 -44.87 -61.89
N GLU A 874 -16.90 -45.32 -62.45
CA GLU A 874 -17.26 -46.72 -62.67
C GLU A 874 -16.27 -47.45 -63.63
N GLY A 875 -15.50 -46.73 -64.47
CA GLY A 875 -14.47 -47.27 -65.37
C GLY A 875 -13.20 -47.73 -64.65
N GLY A 876 -13.20 -47.61 -63.35
CA GLY A 876 -12.01 -47.91 -62.45
C GLY A 876 -11.08 -46.74 -62.39
N VAL A 877 -10.90 -46.23 -61.17
CA VAL A 877 -9.86 -45.22 -60.79
C VAL A 877 -8.59 -46.05 -60.58
N PRO A 878 -7.45 -45.75 -61.22
CA PRO A 878 -6.19 -46.33 -60.85
C PRO A 878 -5.84 -45.96 -59.36
N GLU A 879 -5.90 -46.92 -58.44
CA GLU A 879 -5.35 -46.72 -57.12
C GLU A 879 -3.85 -46.55 -57.28
N PRO A 880 -3.26 -45.58 -56.55
CA PRO A 880 -1.83 -45.52 -56.43
C PRO A 880 -1.42 -46.69 -55.54
N THR A 881 -0.70 -47.67 -56.19
CA THR A 881 -0.10 -48.79 -55.42
C THR A 881 0.89 -48.28 -54.37
N THR A 882 0.44 -48.26 -53.20
CA THR A 882 1.34 -48.31 -52.00
C THR A 882 0.92 -49.55 -51.21
N ASP A 883 1.52 -50.65 -51.51
CA ASP A 883 1.46 -51.83 -50.68
C ASP A 883 2.18 -51.45 -49.37
N LYS A 884 1.45 -51.12 -48.39
CA LYS A 884 1.96 -50.83 -47.02
C LYS A 884 1.50 -51.96 -46.10
N CYS A 885 2.39 -52.43 -45.25
CA CYS A 885 1.98 -53.39 -44.24
C CYS A 885 0.86 -52.79 -43.37
N ALA A 886 -0.12 -53.64 -43.03
CA ALA A 886 -1.15 -53.25 -42.06
C ALA A 886 -0.51 -52.90 -40.72
N THR A 887 -1.05 -51.88 -40.03
CA THR A 887 -0.57 -51.45 -38.75
C THR A 887 -0.72 -52.54 -37.69
N PRO A 888 0.33 -52.94 -36.97
CA PRO A 888 0.24 -54.02 -35.98
C PRO A 888 -0.65 -53.60 -34.79
N THR A 889 -1.35 -54.58 -34.26
CA THR A 889 -2.02 -54.46 -32.97
C THR A 889 -1.12 -54.94 -31.86
N VAL A 890 -1.17 -54.31 -30.70
CA VAL A 890 -0.41 -54.66 -29.50
C VAL A 890 -1.39 -55.03 -28.40
N THR A 891 -1.21 -56.25 -27.85
CA THR A 891 -1.98 -56.72 -26.69
C THR A 891 -1.07 -57.23 -25.60
N PHE A 892 -1.48 -57.06 -24.35
CA PHE A 892 -0.74 -57.62 -23.20
C PHE A 892 -1.63 -58.69 -22.54
N ALA A 893 -1.08 -59.91 -22.48
CA ALA A 893 -1.80 -61.04 -21.86
C ALA A 893 -0.81 -62.03 -21.27
N GLY A 894 -1.08 -62.54 -20.09
CA GLY A 894 -0.24 -63.58 -19.43
C GLY A 894 1.20 -63.13 -19.13
N GLY A 895 1.42 -61.81 -18.91
CA GLY A 895 2.76 -61.25 -18.66
C GLY A 895 3.60 -61.05 -19.94
N GLU A 896 3.00 -61.18 -21.11
CA GLU A 896 3.66 -61.03 -22.39
C GLU A 896 2.96 -60.03 -23.31
N LEU A 897 3.78 -59.20 -24.02
CA LEU A 897 3.28 -58.39 -25.15
C LEU A 897 3.14 -59.29 -26.38
N ILE A 898 1.98 -59.23 -27.04
CA ILE A 898 1.65 -59.97 -28.23
C ILE A 898 1.41 -58.99 -29.36
N PHE A 899 2.17 -59.13 -30.46
CA PHE A 899 2.03 -58.33 -31.66
C PHE A 899 1.25 -59.13 -32.74
N ALA A 900 0.24 -58.53 -33.36
CA ALA A 900 -0.44 -59.16 -34.46
C ALA A 900 -0.62 -58.16 -35.62
N CYS A 901 -0.56 -58.62 -36.86
CA CYS A 901 -0.73 -57.83 -38.08
C CYS A 901 -1.55 -58.60 -39.13
N GLU A 902 -2.46 -57.96 -39.81
CA GLU A 902 -3.29 -58.54 -40.85
C GLU A 902 -2.49 -58.86 -42.12
N THR A 903 -1.30 -58.27 -42.32
CA THR A 903 -0.44 -58.55 -43.44
C THR A 903 0.23 -59.92 -43.23
N GLU A 904 -0.18 -60.90 -44.01
CA GLU A 904 0.38 -62.29 -43.93
C GLU A 904 1.87 -62.28 -44.20
N GLY A 905 2.67 -62.90 -43.28
CA GLY A 905 4.14 -62.97 -43.35
C GLY A 905 4.88 -61.68 -43.04
N ALA A 906 4.23 -60.70 -42.36
CA ALA A 906 4.91 -59.51 -41.86
C ALA A 906 5.78 -59.87 -40.68
N GLU A 907 6.95 -59.28 -40.63
CA GLU A 907 7.88 -59.31 -39.47
C GLU A 907 7.67 -58.10 -38.58
N PHE A 908 7.77 -58.26 -37.27
CA PHE A 908 7.66 -57.15 -36.30
C PHE A 908 9.05 -56.61 -36.00
N VAL A 909 9.15 -55.28 -35.99
CA VAL A 909 10.32 -54.56 -35.47
C VAL A 909 9.83 -53.71 -34.31
N TYR A 910 10.35 -53.97 -33.10
CA TYR A 910 9.94 -53.25 -31.92
C TYR A 910 11.10 -52.76 -31.12
N GLU A 911 10.87 -51.67 -30.43
CA GLU A 911 11.76 -51.11 -29.42
C GLU A 911 10.96 -50.93 -28.14
N ILE A 912 11.47 -51.48 -27.05
CA ILE A 912 10.87 -51.39 -25.71
C ILE A 912 11.84 -50.63 -24.86
N THR A 913 11.45 -49.45 -24.39
CA THR A 913 12.30 -48.56 -23.62
C THR A 913 11.85 -48.48 -22.16
N ASN A 914 12.76 -48.74 -21.26
CA ASN A 914 12.80 -48.28 -19.88
C ASN A 914 14.30 -48.06 -19.57
N ALA A 915 14.74 -48.20 -18.32
CA ALA A 915 16.17 -48.11 -17.98
C ALA A 915 17.08 -49.03 -18.81
N ASP A 916 16.57 -50.22 -19.30
CA ASP A 916 17.24 -51.13 -20.20
C ASP A 916 16.45 -51.28 -21.49
N VAL A 917 17.00 -50.81 -22.62
CA VAL A 917 16.37 -50.89 -23.94
C VAL A 917 16.36 -52.34 -24.44
N LYS A 918 15.16 -52.89 -24.74
CA LYS A 918 14.98 -54.20 -25.37
C LYS A 918 14.57 -54.00 -26.85
N LYS A 919 15.29 -54.60 -27.79
CA LYS A 919 15.04 -54.57 -29.22
C LYS A 919 14.93 -55.96 -29.76
N GLY A 920 14.01 -56.21 -30.71
CA GLY A 920 13.79 -57.52 -31.29
C GLY A 920 12.82 -57.57 -32.41
N SER A 921 12.59 -58.77 -32.98
CA SER A 921 11.68 -59.05 -34.07
C SER A 921 10.66 -60.17 -33.76
N ASP A 922 10.73 -60.79 -32.57
CA ASP A 922 9.80 -61.85 -32.20
C ASP A 922 8.37 -61.33 -31.99
N SER A 923 7.38 -62.22 -32.21
CA SER A 923 5.97 -61.83 -32.00
C SER A 923 5.53 -61.78 -30.55
N ARG A 924 6.39 -62.16 -29.62
CA ARG A 924 6.17 -62.13 -28.13
C ARG A 924 7.42 -61.72 -27.36
N VAL A 925 7.25 -60.89 -26.37
CA VAL A 925 8.31 -60.49 -25.46
C VAL A 925 7.82 -60.45 -24.00
N LYS A 926 8.63 -60.99 -23.04
CA LYS A 926 8.31 -61.00 -21.62
C LYS A 926 8.81 -59.71 -20.95
N LEU A 927 7.96 -59.09 -20.17
CA LEU A 927 8.20 -57.79 -19.49
C LEU A 927 8.06 -57.92 -17.96
N ASP A 928 8.77 -57.07 -17.23
CA ASP A 928 8.90 -57.13 -15.77
C ASP A 928 8.71 -55.75 -15.05
N CYS A 929 8.45 -54.67 -15.79
CA CYS A 929 8.21 -53.33 -15.24
C CYS A 929 7.44 -52.44 -16.23
N THR A 930 7.34 -51.10 -16.02
CA THR A 930 6.70 -50.17 -16.93
C THR A 930 7.56 -49.93 -18.19
N TYR A 931 6.95 -50.06 -19.35
CA TYR A 931 7.63 -49.93 -20.66
C TYR A 931 6.89 -49.03 -21.61
N GLN A 932 7.63 -48.31 -22.42
CA GLN A 932 7.13 -47.71 -23.65
C GLN A 932 7.54 -48.60 -24.83
N VAL A 933 6.57 -49.03 -25.61
CA VAL A 933 6.77 -50.00 -26.71
C VAL A 933 6.47 -49.32 -28.05
N THR A 934 7.43 -49.36 -28.92
CA THR A 934 7.27 -48.89 -30.30
C THR A 934 7.39 -50.11 -31.22
N VAL A 935 6.40 -50.35 -32.09
CA VAL A 935 6.40 -51.47 -32.98
C VAL A 935 5.82 -51.09 -34.35
N TYR A 936 6.42 -51.64 -35.39
CA TYR A 936 5.84 -51.62 -36.74
C TYR A 936 6.04 -52.96 -37.41
N ALA A 937 5.19 -53.27 -38.42
CA ALA A 937 5.30 -54.44 -39.21
C ALA A 937 6.04 -54.15 -40.53
N LYS A 938 6.92 -55.07 -40.94
CA LYS A 938 7.63 -54.98 -42.21
C LYS A 938 7.51 -56.32 -43.00
N LYS A 939 7.54 -56.23 -44.32
CA LYS A 939 7.65 -57.40 -45.21
C LYS A 939 8.45 -56.99 -46.44
N ASP A 940 9.33 -57.87 -46.87
CA ASP A 940 10.17 -57.62 -48.03
C ASP A 940 9.31 -57.33 -49.27
N GLY A 941 9.61 -56.22 -49.94
CA GLY A 941 8.96 -55.80 -51.17
C GLY A 941 7.78 -54.89 -51.01
N ILE A 942 7.34 -54.58 -49.80
CA ILE A 942 6.29 -53.61 -49.51
C ILE A 942 6.69 -52.59 -48.45
N GLU A 943 6.00 -51.45 -48.40
CA GLU A 943 6.29 -50.41 -47.46
C GLU A 943 5.98 -50.84 -46.00
N ASN A 944 6.80 -50.44 -45.02
CA ASN A 944 6.58 -50.75 -43.61
C ASN A 944 5.22 -50.14 -43.14
N SER A 945 4.62 -50.76 -42.14
CA SER A 945 3.40 -50.21 -41.53
C SER A 945 3.69 -48.92 -40.83
N GLU A 946 2.65 -48.23 -40.42
CA GLU A 946 2.75 -47.18 -39.42
C GLU A 946 3.32 -47.79 -38.11
N THR A 947 4.01 -46.93 -37.33
CA THR A 947 4.56 -47.29 -36.04
C THR A 947 3.49 -47.15 -34.97
N VAL A 948 3.29 -48.18 -34.17
CA VAL A 948 2.42 -48.14 -32.99
C VAL A 948 3.25 -47.86 -31.77
N ASN A 949 2.87 -46.82 -31.00
CA ASN A 949 3.43 -46.54 -29.69
C ASN A 949 2.45 -47.02 -28.62
N TYR A 950 2.87 -47.93 -27.77
CA TYR A 950 2.11 -48.50 -26.68
C TYR A 950 2.80 -48.32 -25.35
N LYS A 951 2.13 -47.70 -24.36
CA LYS A 951 2.63 -47.53 -23.00
C LYS A 951 2.04 -48.64 -22.14
N LEU A 952 2.85 -49.53 -21.64
CA LEU A 952 2.46 -50.55 -20.68
C LEU A 952 2.97 -50.16 -19.29
N ASP A 953 2.07 -49.92 -18.36
CA ASP A 953 2.40 -49.58 -16.97
C ASP A 953 2.05 -50.75 -16.04
N LEU A 954 3.01 -51.64 -15.84
CA LEU A 954 2.85 -52.80 -14.98
C LEU A 954 2.77 -52.43 -13.48
N LEU A 955 3.24 -51.25 -13.08
CA LEU A 955 3.08 -50.74 -11.71
C LEU A 955 1.63 -50.42 -11.32
N LYS A 956 0.80 -50.10 -12.27
CA LYS A 956 -0.66 -49.95 -12.04
C LYS A 956 -1.35 -51.30 -11.89
N MET A 957 -0.77 -52.41 -12.37
CA MET A 957 -1.35 -53.74 -12.33
C MET A 957 -0.87 -54.54 -11.11
N VAL A 958 0.15 -54.14 -10.39
CA VAL A 958 0.73 -54.85 -9.23
C VAL A 958 -0.17 -54.78 -7.97
N GLY A 959 -1.23 -54.00 -8.00
CA GLY A 959 -2.20 -53.89 -6.91
C GLY A 959 -3.60 -54.44 -7.20
N ASP A 960 -3.93 -54.65 -8.48
CA ASP A 960 -5.21 -55.18 -8.95
C ASP A 960 -5.14 -56.71 -9.05
N ALA A 961 -5.36 -57.37 -7.91
CA ALA A 961 -5.21 -58.83 -7.78
C ALA A 961 -6.45 -59.60 -8.26
N ASN A 962 -7.60 -58.94 -8.39
CA ASN A 962 -8.83 -59.53 -8.85
C ASN A 962 -9.12 -59.26 -10.36
N GLY A 963 -8.34 -58.34 -10.98
CA GLY A 963 -8.40 -58.08 -12.42
C GLY A 963 -9.61 -57.19 -12.84
N ASP A 964 -10.24 -56.42 -11.94
CA ASP A 964 -11.38 -55.60 -12.25
C ASP A 964 -11.02 -54.14 -12.68
N GLY A 965 -9.73 -53.80 -12.68
CA GLY A 965 -9.18 -52.53 -13.11
C GLY A 965 -9.22 -51.42 -12.06
N VAL A 966 -9.58 -51.79 -10.79
CA VAL A 966 -9.60 -50.85 -9.65
C VAL A 966 -8.77 -51.43 -8.51
N ILE A 967 -7.83 -50.68 -7.96
CA ILE A 967 -7.06 -51.10 -6.79
C ILE A 967 -7.81 -50.71 -5.54
N ASP A 968 -8.44 -51.68 -4.87
CA ASP A 968 -9.20 -51.42 -3.63
C ASP A 968 -9.06 -52.54 -2.57
N ALA A 969 -9.95 -52.55 -1.57
CA ALA A 969 -9.93 -53.54 -0.49
C ALA A 969 -10.23 -54.97 -0.98
N ALA A 970 -10.86 -55.16 -2.11
CA ALA A 970 -11.15 -56.48 -2.70
C ALA A 970 -9.83 -57.13 -3.22
N ASP A 971 -8.89 -56.34 -3.70
CA ASP A 971 -7.54 -56.81 -4.12
C ASP A 971 -6.77 -57.33 -2.91
N ILE A 972 -6.81 -56.59 -1.80
CA ILE A 972 -6.16 -57.05 -0.54
C ILE A 972 -6.73 -58.38 -0.09
N VAL A 973 -8.04 -58.60 -0.18
CA VAL A 973 -8.71 -59.85 0.15
C VAL A 973 -8.27 -60.96 -0.81
N THR A 974 -8.14 -60.65 -2.10
CA THR A 974 -7.69 -61.58 -3.12
C THR A 974 -6.23 -61.94 -2.92
N ILE A 975 -5.33 -61.02 -2.61
CA ILE A 975 -3.92 -61.26 -2.26
C ILE A 975 -3.80 -62.13 -1.03
N VAL A 976 -4.60 -61.81 0.04
CA VAL A 976 -4.60 -62.62 1.29
C VAL A 976 -5.11 -64.05 1.05
N ASN A 977 -6.08 -64.23 0.16
CA ASN A 977 -6.59 -65.58 -0.18
C ASN A 977 -5.58 -66.34 -1.02
N ILE A 978 -4.88 -65.65 -1.97
CA ILE A 978 -3.77 -66.29 -2.74
C ILE A 978 -2.63 -66.75 -1.81
N ILE A 979 -2.27 -65.88 -0.84
CA ILE A 979 -1.27 -66.26 0.15
C ILE A 979 -1.66 -67.44 1.01
N LYS A 980 -2.93 -67.48 1.46
CA LYS A 980 -3.45 -68.60 2.27
C LYS A 980 -3.61 -69.90 1.50
N THR A 981 -3.69 -69.89 0.17
CA THR A 981 -3.76 -71.11 -0.66
C THR A 981 -2.38 -71.54 -1.11
N ALA A 982 -1.31 -70.75 -0.88
CA ALA A 982 0.06 -71.10 -1.18
C ALA A 982 0.85 -71.68 0.04
N GLU A 983 0.26 -71.65 1.22
CA GLU A 983 0.65 -72.42 2.42
C GLU A 983 -0.08 -73.78 2.44
#